data_4c58a65428234b00795e84fca582a088
#
_entry.id   4c58a65428234b00795e84fca582a088
#
_cell.length_a   1.000
_cell.length_b   1.000
_cell.length_c   1.000
_cell.angle_alpha   90.00
_cell.angle_beta   90.00
_cell.angle_gamma   90.00
#
_symmetry.space_group_name_H-M   'P 1'
#
loop_
_entity.id
_entity.type
_entity.pdbx_description
1 polymer ?
#
loop_
_entity_poly.entity_id
_entity_poly.type
_entity_poly.pdbx_seq_one_letter_code
_entity_poly.pdbx_strand_id
1 'polypeptide(L)'
;MNGVDIVTRPGFWNIPVWAIIGIYVLGIAAAICCAIGIRKSYLLWRAGKPYAMDKETKRRWGFFVKEGLEQKRIIRKPLGSWLHFWIFWGFVFLFFGTCLAVLDWDIGKLMFGKQFLAGNVYYFYKFILDIAGVVCLIGLGMAFYRRFIKQGKQYENSVRFLWILGSLTVIILTGYIVEALRLAAENPPYASWSPVGNFLAKVFYSGMTKEQLEAQHLYIWIFHGIISLMFVAAIPMTYFAHMYKSPTSIYWQRTKPRGLVEKIDNIEEQESFGISRFGQFNWHDRLNFDACVECGRCTAVCPVNRAGGPLDPREIILSLKKRMMEGYTKTEEVLVPDVVSKESLLACTTCGGCVEQCPSRIEIVNTIQQMRRSLALEEGQFAEGVAKTLQNIQSVGNPWGLDPDARWAWLEGLDVAFAEPGVHYDILYWVGCSAAYDKRNQKIAKAMIKILKHSGLSFAVMQEEMCNAEFARRVGEEYLYQIQTQTNIDNLRQYNFSRLLAACPHCFNTLKNEYPEFERGQFNVISHLQFIAEQMDAGRLKAELSERERVAIHDACYYARYNGIVNAPRFDLNKVKGLETVDPKEWGTCTTCCGAGGGQFWTDTDAPERLNVIRLKAVVNDTGCDKVATSCPFCLSMFDSAKSQEKSLSEISISDIAEIIAKNLK
;
A
#
# COMPACT_ATOMS: atom_id res chain seq x y z
N MET A 1 48.11 -3.51 42.24
CA MET A 1 47.43 -3.59 40.92
C MET A 1 47.14 -2.17 40.53
N ASN A 2 47.93 -1.61 39.63
CA ASN A 2 47.75 -0.25 39.13
C ASN A 2 46.41 -0.18 38.40
N GLY A 3 45.47 0.63 38.94
CA GLY A 3 44.19 0.88 38.28
C GLY A 3 44.41 1.53 36.92
N VAL A 4 44.24 0.76 35.86
CA VAL A 4 44.11 1.32 34.51
C VAL A 4 42.85 2.15 34.53
N ASP A 5 42.98 3.48 34.49
CA ASP A 5 41.85 4.39 34.41
C ASP A 5 41.01 3.99 33.17
N ILE A 6 39.83 3.44 33.42
CA ILE A 6 38.92 3.01 32.35
C ILE A 6 38.46 4.27 31.63
N VAL A 7 38.83 4.38 30.37
CA VAL A 7 38.38 5.50 29.50
C VAL A 7 36.85 5.54 29.46
N THR A 8 36.31 6.67 29.86
CA THR A 8 34.85 6.95 29.80
C THR A 8 34.54 8.01 28.79
N ARG A 9 33.28 8.10 28.40
CA ARG A 9 32.82 9.18 27.52
C ARG A 9 33.05 10.53 28.25
N PRO A 10 33.85 11.48 27.70
CA PRO A 10 33.91 12.82 28.26
C PRO A 10 32.53 13.51 28.07
N GLY A 11 32.04 14.13 29.16
CA GLY A 11 30.79 14.85 29.14
C GLY A 11 30.93 16.22 28.43
N PHE A 12 30.83 17.28 29.19
CA PHE A 12 30.92 18.65 28.68
C PHE A 12 32.38 19.14 28.63
N TRP A 13 33.21 18.47 27.79
CA TRP A 13 34.61 18.89 27.62
C TRP A 13 34.68 20.32 27.07
N ASN A 14 35.48 21.18 27.72
CA ASN A 14 35.67 22.59 27.35
C ASN A 14 34.37 23.43 27.27
N ILE A 15 33.31 23.05 27.98
CA ILE A 15 32.03 23.75 27.96
C ILE A 15 31.82 24.47 29.30
N PRO A 16 31.70 25.81 29.33
CA PRO A 16 31.46 26.54 30.56
C PRO A 16 30.04 26.27 31.10
N VAL A 17 29.90 26.39 32.43
CA VAL A 17 28.65 26.07 33.15
C VAL A 17 27.44 26.84 32.60
N TRP A 18 27.60 28.09 32.23
CA TRP A 18 26.50 28.87 31.65
C TRP A 18 25.98 28.30 30.33
N ALA A 19 26.87 27.74 29.50
CA ALA A 19 26.47 27.11 28.23
C ALA A 19 25.78 25.74 28.48
N ILE A 20 26.24 25.03 29.50
CA ILE A 20 25.57 23.75 29.93
C ILE A 20 24.15 24.06 30.42
N ILE A 21 23.98 25.04 31.31
CA ILE A 21 22.65 25.45 31.78
C ILE A 21 21.76 25.91 30.59
N GLY A 22 22.34 26.73 29.70
CA GLY A 22 21.64 27.20 28.50
C GLY A 22 21.10 26.09 27.61
N ILE A 23 21.92 25.08 27.34
CA ILE A 23 21.49 23.96 26.47
C ILE A 23 20.40 23.08 27.13
N TYR A 24 20.42 22.91 28.46
CA TYR A 24 19.34 22.22 29.17
C TYR A 24 18.04 23.01 29.14
N VAL A 25 18.07 24.30 29.35
CA VAL A 25 16.89 25.17 29.28
C VAL A 25 16.28 25.11 27.88
N LEU A 26 17.11 25.25 26.83
CA LEU A 26 16.66 25.12 25.43
C LEU A 26 16.16 23.72 25.12
N GLY A 27 16.77 22.68 25.69
CA GLY A 27 16.36 21.29 25.54
C GLY A 27 14.96 21.05 26.11
N ILE A 28 14.68 21.55 27.31
CA ILE A 28 13.34 21.49 27.91
C ILE A 28 12.33 22.26 27.05
N ALA A 29 12.66 23.45 26.60
CA ALA A 29 11.79 24.25 25.73
C ALA A 29 11.49 23.51 24.41
N ALA A 30 12.50 22.93 23.76
CA ALA A 30 12.34 22.13 22.54
C ALA A 30 11.46 20.90 22.76
N ALA A 31 11.64 20.20 23.88
CA ALA A 31 10.81 19.05 24.25
C ALA A 31 9.34 19.45 24.47
N ILE A 32 9.09 20.58 25.14
CA ILE A 32 7.75 21.11 25.35
C ILE A 32 7.10 21.47 24.00
N CYS A 33 7.81 22.21 23.13
CA CYS A 33 7.31 22.56 21.80
C CYS A 33 6.98 21.29 20.98
N CYS A 34 7.85 20.28 21.01
CA CYS A 34 7.63 19.01 20.34
C CYS A 34 6.38 18.28 20.91
N ALA A 35 6.24 18.20 22.22
CA ALA A 35 5.10 17.58 22.88
C ALA A 35 3.77 18.30 22.56
N ILE A 36 3.76 19.63 22.53
CA ILE A 36 2.58 20.43 22.13
C ILE A 36 2.18 20.11 20.69
N GLY A 37 3.14 20.05 19.76
CA GLY A 37 2.87 19.72 18.37
C GLY A 37 2.35 18.31 18.16
N ILE A 38 2.91 17.30 18.86
CA ILE A 38 2.43 15.92 18.85
C ILE A 38 1.02 15.85 19.45
N ARG A 39 0.78 16.51 20.59
CA ARG A 39 -0.53 16.61 21.21
C ARG A 39 -1.57 17.22 20.27
N LYS A 40 -1.22 18.25 19.49
CA LYS A 40 -2.11 18.84 18.47
C LYS A 40 -2.50 17.81 17.43
N SER A 41 -1.56 17.05 16.88
CA SER A 41 -1.87 15.95 15.93
C SER A 41 -2.81 14.90 16.55
N TYR A 42 -2.50 14.46 17.78
CA TYR A 42 -3.33 13.49 18.51
C TYR A 42 -4.77 13.98 18.70
N LEU A 43 -4.96 15.26 19.07
CA LEU A 43 -6.29 15.85 19.24
C LEU A 43 -7.06 15.93 17.92
N LEU A 44 -6.39 16.23 16.79
CA LEU A 44 -6.99 16.21 15.46
C LEU A 44 -7.51 14.80 15.10
N TRP A 45 -6.76 13.75 15.43
CA TRP A 45 -7.20 12.38 15.20
C TRP A 45 -8.38 12.02 16.11
N ARG A 46 -8.27 12.27 17.42
CA ARG A 46 -9.30 11.98 18.42
C ARG A 46 -10.61 12.72 18.20
N ALA A 47 -10.63 13.81 17.49
CA ALA A 47 -11.84 14.53 17.10
C ALA A 47 -12.68 13.79 16.03
N GLY A 48 -12.19 12.67 15.46
CA GLY A 48 -12.95 11.78 14.60
C GLY A 48 -13.93 10.90 15.38
N LYS A 49 -14.93 10.34 14.66
CA LYS A 49 -15.86 9.36 15.25
C LYS A 49 -15.09 8.18 15.89
N PRO A 50 -15.63 7.55 16.93
CA PRO A 50 -15.07 6.32 17.46
C PRO A 50 -14.98 5.23 16.39
N TYR A 51 -13.90 4.47 16.40
CA TYR A 51 -13.70 3.30 15.55
C TYR A 51 -13.02 2.21 16.35
N ALA A 52 -13.66 1.05 16.41
CA ALA A 52 -13.14 -0.10 17.12
C ALA A 52 -12.14 -0.85 16.22
N MET A 53 -10.88 -0.86 16.62
CA MET A 53 -9.88 -1.66 15.94
C MET A 53 -9.95 -3.11 16.40
N ASP A 54 -9.71 -4.03 15.47
CA ASP A 54 -9.56 -5.45 15.81
C ASP A 54 -8.42 -5.71 16.82
N LYS A 55 -8.48 -6.83 17.56
CA LYS A 55 -7.51 -7.17 18.62
C LYS A 55 -6.21 -7.85 18.10
N GLU A 56 -5.91 -7.74 16.83
CA GLU A 56 -4.79 -8.40 16.13
C GLU A 56 -3.41 -7.75 16.41
N THR A 57 -3.06 -7.54 17.68
CA THR A 57 -1.83 -6.83 18.10
C THR A 57 -0.55 -7.45 17.50
N LYS A 58 -0.45 -8.78 17.47
CA LYS A 58 0.71 -9.50 16.88
C LYS A 58 0.91 -9.16 15.40
N ARG A 59 -0.19 -9.11 14.65
CA ARG A 59 -0.18 -8.79 13.22
C ARG A 59 0.21 -7.33 12.96
N ARG A 60 -0.22 -6.41 13.81
CA ARG A 60 0.15 -4.98 13.74
C ARG A 60 1.65 -4.77 13.99
N TRP A 61 2.22 -5.43 15.01
CA TRP A 61 3.67 -5.42 15.23
C TRP A 61 4.41 -5.99 14.02
N GLY A 62 3.89 -7.06 13.40
CA GLY A 62 4.44 -7.61 12.16
C GLY A 62 4.45 -6.58 11.01
N PHE A 63 3.41 -5.79 10.87
CA PHE A 63 3.38 -4.69 9.88
C PHE A 63 4.38 -3.59 10.24
N PHE A 64 4.43 -3.16 11.51
CA PHE A 64 5.37 -2.15 11.96
C PHE A 64 6.81 -2.55 11.69
N VAL A 65 7.20 -3.78 12.02
CA VAL A 65 8.55 -4.27 11.75
C VAL A 65 8.83 -4.32 10.25
N LYS A 66 7.98 -5.00 9.46
CA LYS A 66 8.21 -5.21 8.02
C LYS A 66 8.19 -3.92 7.20
N GLU A 67 7.35 -2.98 7.55
CA GLU A 67 7.11 -1.79 6.73
C GLU A 67 7.63 -0.50 7.34
N GLY A 68 7.65 -0.40 8.67
CA GLY A 68 8.25 0.72 9.38
C GLY A 68 9.77 0.58 9.49
N LEU A 69 10.27 -0.53 10.05
CA LEU A 69 11.70 -0.73 10.29
C LEU A 69 12.46 -1.29 9.08
N GLU A 70 11.99 -2.41 8.50
CA GLU A 70 12.61 -3.01 7.31
C GLU A 70 12.29 -2.21 6.02
N GLN A 71 11.32 -1.33 6.05
CA GLN A 71 10.92 -0.43 4.95
C GLN A 71 10.64 -1.17 3.62
N LYS A 72 10.14 -2.41 3.68
CA LYS A 72 9.95 -3.27 2.48
C LYS A 72 9.21 -2.59 1.33
N ARG A 73 8.20 -1.75 1.62
CA ARG A 73 7.48 -1.00 0.58
C ARG A 73 8.29 0.15 -0.01
N ILE A 74 9.16 0.75 0.78
CA ILE A 74 10.00 1.85 0.33
C ILE A 74 11.11 1.30 -0.60
N ILE A 75 11.70 0.15 -0.26
CA ILE A 75 12.86 -0.44 -0.95
C ILE A 75 12.49 -1.13 -2.29
N ARG A 76 11.23 -1.40 -2.58
CA ARG A 76 10.77 -2.10 -3.80
C ARG A 76 11.23 -1.50 -5.13
N LYS A 77 11.59 -0.22 -5.19
CA LYS A 77 12.09 0.43 -6.41
C LYS A 77 13.59 0.70 -6.28
N PRO A 78 14.43 0.34 -7.28
CA PRO A 78 15.87 0.52 -7.20
C PRO A 78 16.27 2.01 -7.07
N LEU A 79 17.46 2.29 -6.61
CA LEU A 79 18.14 3.59 -6.38
C LEU A 79 17.38 4.61 -5.51
N GLY A 80 16.12 4.92 -5.81
CA GLY A 80 15.37 5.94 -5.07
C GLY A 80 14.89 5.50 -3.69
N SER A 81 15.03 4.23 -3.37
CA SER A 81 14.50 3.60 -2.17
C SER A 81 15.59 3.34 -1.14
N TRP A 82 16.80 2.99 -1.57
CA TRP A 82 17.95 2.79 -0.70
C TRP A 82 18.41 4.09 -0.04
N LEU A 83 18.28 5.25 -0.71
CA LEU A 83 18.62 6.54 -0.10
C LEU A 83 17.81 6.81 1.19
N HIS A 84 16.50 6.50 1.18
CA HIS A 84 15.66 6.69 2.37
C HIS A 84 16.04 5.71 3.49
N PHE A 85 16.39 4.47 3.16
CA PHE A 85 16.85 3.47 4.12
C PHE A 85 18.15 3.92 4.82
N TRP A 86 19.11 4.48 4.09
CA TRP A 86 20.36 4.96 4.65
C TRP A 86 20.18 6.21 5.50
N ILE A 87 19.34 7.16 5.04
CA ILE A 87 19.00 8.33 5.88
C ILE A 87 18.32 7.88 7.17
N PHE A 88 17.34 6.98 7.05
CA PHE A 88 16.56 6.50 8.20
C PHE A 88 17.44 5.80 9.24
N TRP A 89 18.18 4.76 8.84
CA TRP A 89 19.01 4.01 9.78
C TRP A 89 20.18 4.82 10.30
N GLY A 90 20.83 5.62 9.46
CA GLY A 90 21.86 6.57 9.90
C GLY A 90 21.33 7.53 10.95
N PHE A 91 20.17 8.14 10.71
CA PHE A 91 19.51 9.02 11.68
C PHE A 91 19.09 8.29 12.96
N VAL A 92 18.52 7.10 12.86
CA VAL A 92 18.09 6.30 14.02
C VAL A 92 19.28 5.98 14.92
N PHE A 93 20.43 5.55 14.36
CA PHE A 93 21.64 5.28 15.16
C PHE A 93 22.19 6.55 15.81
N LEU A 94 22.25 7.67 15.08
CA LEU A 94 22.71 8.93 15.64
C LEU A 94 21.80 9.45 16.76
N PHE A 95 20.48 9.40 16.54
CA PHE A 95 19.50 9.80 17.55
C PHE A 95 19.55 8.90 18.79
N PHE A 96 19.57 7.59 18.60
CA PHE A 96 19.68 6.63 19.69
C PHE A 96 21.01 6.77 20.45
N GLY A 97 22.09 7.03 19.72
CA GLY A 97 23.39 7.35 20.31
C GLY A 97 23.35 8.60 21.20
N THR A 98 22.66 9.65 20.74
CA THR A 98 22.44 10.86 21.54
C THR A 98 21.64 10.56 22.80
N CYS A 99 20.56 9.76 22.71
CA CYS A 99 19.79 9.33 23.87
C CYS A 99 20.66 8.51 24.87
N LEU A 100 21.49 7.60 24.37
CA LEU A 100 22.42 6.85 25.22
C LEU A 100 23.45 7.78 25.91
N ALA A 101 23.93 8.80 25.22
CA ALA A 101 24.85 9.78 25.81
C ALA A 101 24.20 10.58 26.96
N VAL A 102 22.92 10.96 26.79
CA VAL A 102 22.13 11.63 27.85
C VAL A 102 21.94 10.65 29.03
N LEU A 103 21.54 9.42 28.77
CA LEU A 103 21.37 8.40 29.82
C LEU A 103 22.68 8.13 30.57
N ASP A 104 23.80 8.03 29.86
CA ASP A 104 25.12 7.78 30.46
C ASP A 104 25.57 8.92 31.38
N TRP A 105 25.37 10.15 30.95
CA TRP A 105 25.79 11.31 31.71
C TRP A 105 24.79 11.73 32.79
N ASP A 106 23.52 11.99 32.38
CA ASP A 106 22.53 12.60 33.29
C ASP A 106 21.99 11.58 34.32
N ILE A 107 21.83 10.33 33.92
CA ILE A 107 21.37 9.27 34.83
C ILE A 107 22.56 8.50 35.40
N GLY A 108 23.44 8.00 34.55
CA GLY A 108 24.56 7.17 34.97
C GLY A 108 25.53 7.93 35.90
N LYS A 109 26.10 9.03 35.43
CA LYS A 109 27.11 9.76 36.19
C LYS A 109 26.53 10.65 37.28
N LEU A 110 25.50 11.48 36.95
CA LEU A 110 24.97 12.45 37.93
C LEU A 110 24.15 11.79 39.03
N MET A 111 23.34 10.75 38.73
CA MET A 111 22.50 10.11 39.75
C MET A 111 23.19 8.94 40.44
N PHE A 112 23.98 8.13 39.70
CA PHE A 112 24.58 6.89 40.23
C PHE A 112 26.11 6.95 40.34
N GLY A 113 26.77 8.03 39.97
CA GLY A 113 28.24 8.20 40.02
C GLY A 113 29.01 7.29 39.06
N LYS A 114 28.34 6.60 38.14
CA LYS A 114 28.95 5.62 37.24
C LYS A 114 28.51 5.85 35.78
N GLN A 115 29.46 5.75 34.85
CA GLN A 115 29.20 5.78 33.41
C GLN A 115 29.23 4.37 32.87
N PHE A 116 28.27 4.00 32.03
CA PHE A 116 28.22 2.72 31.36
C PHE A 116 28.88 2.77 29.96
N LEU A 117 28.99 3.96 29.35
CA LEU A 117 29.81 4.16 28.14
C LEU A 117 31.29 4.26 28.54
N ALA A 118 31.89 3.11 28.86
CA ALA A 118 33.24 3.01 29.33
C ALA A 118 34.03 1.88 28.61
N GLY A 119 35.33 2.02 28.48
CA GLY A 119 36.22 1.05 27.84
C GLY A 119 35.77 0.66 26.44
N ASN A 120 35.73 -0.65 26.17
CA ASN A 120 35.34 -1.19 24.84
C ASN A 120 33.91 -0.82 24.41
N VAL A 121 32.98 -0.65 25.36
CA VAL A 121 31.60 -0.22 25.05
C VAL A 121 31.62 1.18 24.48
N TYR A 122 32.42 2.08 25.06
CA TYR A 122 32.56 3.45 24.55
C TYR A 122 33.25 3.48 23.16
N TYR A 123 34.27 2.64 22.95
CA TYR A 123 34.94 2.57 21.64
C TYR A 123 34.01 2.09 20.56
N PHE A 124 33.25 1.03 20.80
CA PHE A 124 32.25 0.53 19.84
C PHE A 124 31.13 1.54 19.57
N TYR A 125 30.64 2.19 20.61
CA TYR A 125 29.66 3.28 20.48
C TYR A 125 30.19 4.39 19.55
N LYS A 126 31.42 4.86 19.75
CA LYS A 126 32.02 5.88 18.88
C LYS A 126 32.10 5.45 17.43
N PHE A 127 32.61 4.24 17.19
CA PHE A 127 32.75 3.69 15.85
C PHE A 127 31.41 3.61 15.12
N ILE A 128 30.37 3.08 15.77
CA ILE A 128 29.04 2.98 15.17
C ILE A 128 28.49 4.35 14.79
N LEU A 129 28.59 5.35 15.66
CA LEU A 129 28.04 6.68 15.38
C LEU A 129 28.84 7.40 14.29
N ASP A 130 30.15 7.24 14.27
CA ASP A 130 30.99 7.81 13.23
C ASP A 130 30.61 7.25 11.84
N ILE A 131 30.42 5.94 11.71
CA ILE A 131 29.98 5.31 10.45
C ILE A 131 28.52 5.67 10.13
N ALA A 132 27.63 5.71 11.12
CA ALA A 132 26.22 6.06 10.93
C ALA A 132 26.06 7.48 10.32
N GLY A 133 26.89 8.43 10.74
CA GLY A 133 26.94 9.77 10.17
C GLY A 133 27.31 9.76 8.68
N VAL A 134 28.32 8.98 8.28
CA VAL A 134 28.70 8.83 6.86
C VAL A 134 27.57 8.23 6.04
N VAL A 135 26.97 7.13 6.54
CA VAL A 135 25.84 6.46 5.87
C VAL A 135 24.68 7.43 5.65
N CYS A 136 24.35 8.24 6.67
CA CYS A 136 23.32 9.26 6.58
C CYS A 136 23.68 10.34 5.54
N LEU A 137 24.90 10.86 5.53
CA LEU A 137 25.37 11.87 4.56
C LEU A 137 25.34 11.34 3.12
N ILE A 138 25.72 10.09 2.88
CA ILE A 138 25.62 9.46 1.56
C ILE A 138 24.15 9.42 1.13
N GLY A 139 23.24 8.99 2.01
CA GLY A 139 21.80 8.98 1.72
C GLY A 139 21.25 10.38 1.40
N LEU A 140 21.66 11.40 2.17
CA LEU A 140 21.28 12.81 1.95
C LEU A 140 21.84 13.34 0.62
N GLY A 141 23.10 13.04 0.29
CA GLY A 141 23.71 13.39 -1.01
C GLY A 141 22.97 12.76 -2.18
N MET A 142 22.61 11.47 -2.09
CA MET A 142 21.78 10.79 -3.10
C MET A 142 20.39 11.43 -3.21
N ALA A 143 19.77 11.83 -2.10
CA ALA A 143 18.47 12.49 -2.10
C ALA A 143 18.55 13.87 -2.77
N PHE A 144 19.59 14.63 -2.47
CA PHE A 144 19.86 15.92 -3.09
C PHE A 144 20.10 15.77 -4.60
N TYR A 145 21.00 14.86 -5.02
CA TYR A 145 21.28 14.57 -6.44
C TYR A 145 20.01 14.22 -7.21
N ARG A 146 19.22 13.29 -6.67
CA ARG A 146 17.99 12.83 -7.31
C ARG A 146 16.97 13.95 -7.48
N ARG A 147 16.85 14.85 -6.49
CA ARG A 147 15.82 15.87 -6.47
C ARG A 147 16.18 17.11 -7.26
N PHE A 148 17.41 17.58 -7.12
CA PHE A 148 17.83 18.87 -7.68
C PHE A 148 18.62 18.74 -8.99
N ILE A 149 19.30 17.61 -9.21
CA ILE A 149 20.15 17.40 -10.41
C ILE A 149 19.43 16.53 -11.43
N LYS A 150 18.91 15.34 -11.04
CA LYS A 150 18.27 14.40 -11.98
C LYS A 150 16.85 14.82 -12.36
N GLN A 151 16.21 15.68 -11.65
CA GLN A 151 14.88 16.27 -11.84
C GLN A 151 13.88 15.36 -12.57
N GLY A 152 12.99 14.67 -11.84
CA GLY A 152 11.86 13.95 -12.44
C GLY A 152 10.60 14.81 -12.42
N LYS A 153 9.74 14.72 -13.44
CA LYS A 153 8.42 15.41 -13.52
C LYS A 153 7.52 15.22 -12.26
N GLN A 154 7.89 14.28 -11.38
CA GLN A 154 7.14 13.92 -10.16
C GLN A 154 7.54 14.74 -8.93
N TYR A 155 8.60 15.57 -8.98
CA TYR A 155 9.14 16.26 -7.83
C TYR A 155 8.96 17.77 -7.98
N GLU A 156 8.05 18.34 -7.22
CA GLU A 156 8.02 19.78 -7.03
C GLU A 156 9.29 20.20 -6.28
N ASN A 157 10.10 21.04 -6.90
CA ASN A 157 11.26 21.67 -6.29
C ASN A 157 10.79 22.78 -5.35
N SER A 158 10.39 22.42 -4.13
CA SER A 158 10.01 23.40 -3.12
C SER A 158 11.18 23.69 -2.19
N VAL A 159 11.29 24.92 -1.75
CA VAL A 159 12.24 25.38 -0.71
C VAL A 159 12.13 24.53 0.56
N ARG A 160 10.97 23.93 0.83
CA ARG A 160 10.74 23.00 1.95
C ARG A 160 11.73 21.83 1.96
N PHE A 161 12.00 21.24 0.81
CA PHE A 161 12.88 20.06 0.75
C PHE A 161 14.36 20.40 0.84
N LEU A 162 14.74 21.59 0.37
CA LEU A 162 16.09 22.11 0.58
C LEU A 162 16.35 22.32 2.06
N TRP A 163 15.38 22.90 2.78
CA TRP A 163 15.44 23.06 4.23
C TRP A 163 15.57 21.72 4.98
N ILE A 164 14.79 20.70 4.58
CA ILE A 164 14.81 19.37 5.20
C ILE A 164 16.17 18.69 5.03
N LEU A 165 16.64 18.59 3.78
CA LEU A 165 17.93 17.94 3.49
C LEU A 165 19.08 18.76 4.07
N GLY A 166 19.01 20.09 3.96
CA GLY A 166 20.03 21.00 4.44
C GLY A 166 20.18 20.97 5.96
N SER A 167 19.09 21.02 6.73
CA SER A 167 19.15 21.00 8.20
C SER A 167 19.79 19.73 8.75
N LEU A 168 19.41 18.55 8.25
CA LEU A 168 20.05 17.29 8.65
C LEU A 168 21.52 17.24 8.25
N THR A 169 21.87 17.71 7.06
CA THR A 169 23.26 17.76 6.59
C THR A 169 24.10 18.65 7.50
N VAL A 170 23.62 19.84 7.84
CA VAL A 170 24.33 20.78 8.72
C VAL A 170 24.50 20.20 10.13
N ILE A 171 23.48 19.56 10.69
CA ILE A 171 23.58 18.93 12.01
C ILE A 171 24.67 17.85 12.01
N ILE A 172 24.70 16.96 11.01
CA ILE A 172 25.70 15.89 10.97
C ILE A 172 27.10 16.44 10.75
N LEU A 173 27.29 17.40 9.82
CA LEU A 173 28.60 17.99 9.56
C LEU A 173 29.14 18.74 10.79
N THR A 174 28.30 19.54 11.46
CA THR A 174 28.73 20.24 12.67
C THR A 174 29.04 19.29 13.81
N GLY A 175 28.34 18.15 13.92
CA GLY A 175 28.68 17.07 14.86
C GLY A 175 30.08 16.50 14.62
N TYR A 176 30.43 16.22 13.37
CA TYR A 176 31.78 15.81 13.01
C TYR A 176 32.85 16.88 13.29
N ILE A 177 32.54 18.16 13.05
CA ILE A 177 33.47 19.25 13.33
C ILE A 177 33.72 19.35 14.85
N VAL A 178 32.68 19.29 15.68
CA VAL A 178 32.81 19.28 17.14
C VAL A 178 33.70 18.12 17.62
N GLU A 179 33.48 16.93 17.08
CA GLU A 179 34.30 15.76 17.43
C GLU A 179 35.75 15.93 16.95
N ALA A 180 35.97 16.36 15.72
CA ALA A 180 37.32 16.55 15.17
C ALA A 180 38.13 17.59 15.95
N LEU A 181 37.54 18.72 16.33
CA LEU A 181 38.19 19.75 17.15
C LEU A 181 38.62 19.21 18.50
N ARG A 182 37.75 18.44 19.18
CA ARG A 182 38.11 17.78 20.44
C ARG A 182 39.22 16.76 20.27
N LEU A 183 39.14 15.89 19.25
CA LEU A 183 40.18 14.89 18.98
C LEU A 183 41.54 15.54 18.67
N ALA A 184 41.54 16.67 17.94
CA ALA A 184 42.77 17.43 17.66
C ALA A 184 43.35 18.04 18.93
N ALA A 185 42.51 18.56 19.85
CA ALA A 185 43.00 19.18 21.10
C ALA A 185 43.47 18.20 22.15
N GLU A 186 42.82 17.04 22.31
CA GLU A 186 43.14 16.03 23.35
C GLU A 186 44.07 14.93 22.86
N ASN A 187 44.08 14.62 21.55
CA ASN A 187 44.79 13.53 20.92
C ASN A 187 44.73 12.20 21.76
N PRO A 188 43.53 11.73 22.09
CA PRO A 188 43.35 10.58 22.97
C PRO A 188 43.74 9.26 22.28
N PRO A 189 44.22 8.22 22.99
CA PRO A 189 44.63 6.97 22.38
C PRO A 189 43.53 6.22 21.65
N TYR A 190 42.27 6.51 21.98
CA TYR A 190 41.09 5.95 21.31
C TYR A 190 40.60 6.72 20.05
N ALA A 191 41.34 7.73 19.59
CA ALA A 191 40.96 8.54 18.43
C ALA A 191 40.70 7.70 17.15
N SER A 192 41.44 6.56 17.02
CA SER A 192 41.27 5.64 15.88
C SER A 192 39.89 4.98 15.80
N TRP A 193 39.13 4.94 16.90
CA TRP A 193 37.75 4.43 16.93
C TRP A 193 36.70 5.42 16.37
N SER A 194 37.12 6.61 15.98
CA SER A 194 36.35 7.56 15.18
C SER A 194 37.10 7.87 13.89
N PRO A 195 37.11 6.98 12.90
CA PRO A 195 37.95 7.12 11.72
C PRO A 195 37.70 8.43 10.96
N VAL A 196 36.46 8.88 10.82
CA VAL A 196 36.14 10.14 10.13
C VAL A 196 36.49 11.35 10.98
N GLY A 197 36.09 11.37 12.25
CA GLY A 197 36.46 12.45 13.17
C GLY A 197 37.98 12.58 13.32
N ASN A 198 38.72 11.48 13.40
CA ASN A 198 40.19 11.49 13.49
C ASN A 198 40.85 11.94 12.16
N PHE A 199 40.31 11.52 11.02
CA PHE A 199 40.76 11.99 9.71
C PHE A 199 40.60 13.52 9.62
N LEU A 200 39.44 14.05 9.95
CA LEU A 200 39.18 15.50 9.92
C LEU A 200 40.10 16.23 10.90
N ALA A 201 40.32 15.70 12.09
CA ALA A 201 41.23 16.27 13.09
C ALA A 201 42.66 16.43 12.54
N LYS A 202 43.20 15.38 11.89
CA LYS A 202 44.56 15.37 11.35
C LYS A 202 44.72 16.23 10.11
N VAL A 203 43.73 16.28 9.23
CA VAL A 203 43.82 16.99 7.94
C VAL A 203 43.56 18.49 8.10
N PHE A 204 42.56 18.88 8.88
CA PHE A 204 42.12 20.27 8.94
C PHE A 204 42.57 21.03 10.17
N TYR A 205 42.91 20.33 11.25
CA TYR A 205 43.14 20.97 12.57
C TYR A 205 44.53 20.73 13.16
N SER A 206 45.42 19.98 12.51
CA SER A 206 46.73 19.61 13.06
C SER A 206 47.70 20.79 13.24
N GLY A 207 47.50 21.90 12.56
CA GLY A 207 48.36 23.11 12.67
C GLY A 207 47.87 24.16 13.64
N MET A 208 46.76 23.91 14.36
CA MET A 208 46.16 24.87 15.28
C MET A 208 46.67 24.74 16.72
N THR A 209 46.75 25.83 17.45
CA THR A 209 47.08 25.79 18.87
C THR A 209 45.89 25.25 19.69
N LYS A 210 46.17 24.73 20.89
CA LYS A 210 45.13 24.18 21.77
C LYS A 210 44.05 25.24 22.09
N GLU A 211 44.47 26.47 22.36
CA GLU A 211 43.56 27.61 22.66
C GLU A 211 42.64 27.91 21.47
N GLN A 212 43.15 27.85 20.24
CA GLN A 212 42.35 28.01 19.03
C GLN A 212 41.33 26.91 18.84
N LEU A 213 41.73 25.67 19.09
CA LEU A 213 40.87 24.47 19.00
C LEU A 213 39.75 24.54 20.06
N GLU A 214 40.08 24.90 21.29
CA GLU A 214 39.11 25.04 22.39
C GLU A 214 38.11 26.16 22.14
N ALA A 215 38.56 27.31 21.64
CA ALA A 215 37.67 28.42 21.29
C ALA A 215 36.69 28.02 20.14
N GLN A 216 37.21 27.43 19.06
CA GLN A 216 36.35 26.97 17.95
C GLN A 216 35.40 25.87 18.37
N HIS A 217 35.87 24.91 19.19
CA HIS A 217 35.02 23.84 19.72
C HIS A 217 33.82 24.42 20.49
N LEU A 218 34.00 25.39 21.35
CA LEU A 218 32.93 26.03 22.13
C LEU A 218 31.87 26.67 21.20
N TYR A 219 32.29 27.45 20.22
CA TYR A 219 31.34 28.10 19.29
C TYR A 219 30.57 27.10 18.45
N ILE A 220 31.26 26.12 17.85
CA ILE A 220 30.61 25.10 17.01
C ILE A 220 29.73 24.17 17.83
N TRP A 221 30.13 23.83 19.07
CA TRP A 221 29.32 23.03 19.98
C TRP A 221 28.00 23.73 20.34
N ILE A 222 28.05 25.04 20.67
CA ILE A 222 26.84 25.83 20.95
C ILE A 222 25.96 25.88 19.70
N PHE A 223 26.53 26.16 18.52
CA PHE A 223 25.78 26.20 17.27
C PHE A 223 25.11 24.86 16.95
N HIS A 224 25.88 23.75 17.06
CA HIS A 224 25.38 22.39 16.87
C HIS A 224 24.24 22.07 17.84
N GLY A 225 24.37 22.42 19.11
CA GLY A 225 23.35 22.22 20.13
C GLY A 225 22.07 23.00 19.81
N ILE A 226 22.17 24.28 19.48
CA ILE A 226 21.01 25.12 19.13
C ILE A 226 20.28 24.56 17.90
N ILE A 227 20.99 24.29 16.80
CA ILE A 227 20.35 23.80 15.56
C ILE A 227 19.72 22.42 15.76
N SER A 228 20.32 21.56 16.56
CA SER A 228 19.77 20.25 16.90
C SER A 228 18.49 20.35 17.73
N LEU A 229 18.45 21.25 18.70
CA LEU A 229 17.25 21.48 19.50
C LEU A 229 16.15 22.21 18.72
N MET A 230 16.50 23.14 17.84
CA MET A 230 15.55 23.75 16.89
C MET A 230 14.95 22.68 15.97
N PHE A 231 15.77 21.74 15.50
CA PHE A 231 15.28 20.61 14.70
C PHE A 231 14.27 19.77 15.48
N VAL A 232 14.56 19.41 16.74
CA VAL A 232 13.63 18.64 17.59
C VAL A 232 12.31 19.39 17.79
N ALA A 233 12.36 20.69 18.11
CA ALA A 233 11.17 21.53 18.26
C ALA A 233 10.34 21.60 16.97
N ALA A 234 11.00 21.61 15.81
CA ALA A 234 10.36 21.72 14.49
C ALA A 234 9.77 20.40 13.97
N ILE A 235 10.13 19.24 14.53
CA ILE A 235 9.65 17.93 14.06
C ILE A 235 8.13 17.91 13.82
N PRO A 236 7.26 18.22 14.80
CA PRO A 236 5.82 18.09 14.63
C PRO A 236 5.19 19.14 13.71
N MET A 237 5.89 20.24 13.44
CA MET A 237 5.41 21.38 12.65
C MET A 237 5.87 21.33 11.19
N THR A 238 6.76 20.39 10.86
CA THR A 238 7.39 20.30 9.55
C THR A 238 7.13 18.94 8.92
N TYR A 239 7.72 18.72 7.75
CA TYR A 239 7.69 17.43 7.06
C TYR A 239 8.27 16.26 7.89
N PHE A 240 9.12 16.57 8.88
CA PHE A 240 9.66 15.57 9.81
C PHE A 240 8.59 14.92 10.71
N ALA A 241 7.40 15.49 10.78
CA ALA A 241 6.27 14.85 11.49
C ALA A 241 5.97 13.44 10.98
N HIS A 242 6.37 13.08 9.73
CA HIS A 242 6.25 11.71 9.23
C HIS A 242 7.01 10.68 10.08
N MET A 243 8.04 11.11 10.83
CA MET A 243 8.82 10.24 11.71
C MET A 243 7.97 9.56 12.81
N TYR A 244 6.87 10.21 13.23
CA TYR A 244 5.92 9.59 14.16
C TYR A 244 4.56 9.29 13.53
N LYS A 245 4.08 10.09 12.57
CA LYS A 245 2.76 9.91 11.94
C LYS A 245 2.70 8.64 11.08
N SER A 246 3.71 8.42 10.22
CA SER A 246 3.73 7.24 9.36
C SER A 246 3.89 5.92 10.13
N PRO A 247 4.82 5.78 11.09
CA PRO A 247 4.88 4.59 11.94
C PRO A 247 3.60 4.33 12.73
N THR A 248 2.95 5.39 13.23
CA THR A 248 1.66 5.28 13.93
C THR A 248 0.57 4.76 12.98
N SER A 249 0.46 5.29 11.76
CA SER A 249 -0.48 4.81 10.74
C SER A 249 -0.21 3.36 10.34
N ILE A 250 1.06 2.97 10.16
CA ILE A 250 1.44 1.59 9.85
C ILE A 250 1.06 0.65 10.99
N TYR A 251 1.29 1.03 12.25
CA TYR A 251 0.92 0.22 13.42
C TYR A 251 -0.59 0.06 13.54
N TRP A 252 -1.35 1.14 13.40
CA TRP A 252 -2.81 1.14 13.50
C TRP A 252 -3.52 0.72 12.20
N GLN A 253 -2.81 0.12 11.26
CA GLN A 253 -3.40 -0.41 10.05
C GLN A 253 -4.49 -1.43 10.35
N ARG A 254 -5.55 -1.44 9.54
CA ARG A 254 -6.58 -2.49 9.57
C ARG A 254 -5.98 -3.84 9.24
N THR A 255 -6.38 -4.88 9.97
CA THR A 255 -5.94 -6.26 9.72
C THR A 255 -6.95 -7.06 8.89
N LYS A 256 -8.13 -6.50 8.63
CA LYS A 256 -9.15 -7.04 7.72
C LYS A 256 -8.61 -7.20 6.29
N PRO A 257 -9.27 -8.02 5.46
CA PRO A 257 -8.90 -8.15 4.04
C PRO A 257 -8.80 -6.80 3.34
N ARG A 258 -7.85 -6.67 2.43
CA ARG A 258 -7.63 -5.41 1.71
C ARG A 258 -8.84 -5.03 0.87
N GLY A 259 -9.17 -3.75 0.87
CA GLY A 259 -10.29 -3.23 0.10
C GLY A 259 -11.67 -3.67 0.58
N LEU A 260 -11.74 -4.34 1.73
CA LEU A 260 -13.00 -4.63 2.39
C LEU A 260 -13.66 -3.31 2.79
N VAL A 261 -14.83 -3.09 2.27
CA VAL A 261 -15.72 -2.00 2.70
C VAL A 261 -16.64 -2.60 3.76
N GLU A 262 -16.62 -2.05 4.95
CA GLU A 262 -17.43 -2.60 6.06
C GLU A 262 -18.92 -2.49 5.73
N LYS A 263 -19.65 -3.55 6.09
CA LYS A 263 -21.10 -3.60 6.00
C LYS A 263 -21.71 -2.47 6.83
N ILE A 264 -22.80 -1.88 6.36
CA ILE A 264 -23.65 -1.00 7.17
C ILE A 264 -24.63 -1.89 7.89
N ASP A 265 -24.50 -1.97 9.23
CA ASP A 265 -25.44 -2.73 10.03
C ASP A 265 -26.78 -2.00 10.12
N ASN A 266 -27.89 -2.77 10.07
CA ASN A 266 -29.26 -2.24 10.11
C ASN A 266 -29.45 -1.08 9.13
N ILE A 267 -29.10 -1.30 7.87
CA ILE A 267 -29.07 -0.24 6.85
C ILE A 267 -30.41 0.49 6.71
N GLU A 268 -31.52 -0.18 6.97
CA GLU A 268 -32.88 0.41 6.90
C GLU A 268 -33.16 1.40 8.01
N GLU A 269 -32.42 1.34 9.12
CA GLU A 269 -32.56 2.22 10.29
C GLU A 269 -31.58 3.40 10.30
N GLN A 270 -30.66 3.45 9.30
CA GLN A 270 -29.62 4.47 9.24
C GLN A 270 -30.12 5.74 8.56
N GLU A 271 -29.76 6.90 9.16
CA GLU A 271 -30.00 8.22 8.56
C GLU A 271 -28.88 8.66 7.60
N SER A 272 -27.71 8.01 7.66
CA SER A 272 -26.54 8.31 6.84
C SER A 272 -25.83 7.03 6.43
N PHE A 273 -25.55 6.89 5.16
CA PHE A 273 -25.07 5.64 4.56
C PHE A 273 -23.58 5.65 4.19
N GLY A 274 -22.97 6.81 4.18
CA GLY A 274 -21.59 7.00 3.79
C GLY A 274 -20.92 8.16 4.52
N ILE A 275 -20.03 8.84 3.82
CA ILE A 275 -19.34 10.03 4.31
C ILE A 275 -19.59 11.18 3.35
N SER A 276 -20.55 12.06 3.70
CA SER A 276 -20.87 13.31 3.01
C SER A 276 -20.22 14.52 3.65
N ARG A 277 -19.90 14.44 4.96
CA ARG A 277 -19.37 15.55 5.76
C ARG A 277 -18.08 15.16 6.47
N PHE A 278 -17.17 16.14 6.65
CA PHE A 278 -15.87 15.87 7.28
C PHE A 278 -15.97 15.31 8.71
N GLY A 279 -16.99 15.71 9.47
CA GLY A 279 -17.24 15.23 10.83
C GLY A 279 -17.56 13.74 10.93
N GLN A 280 -17.95 13.09 9.83
CA GLN A 280 -18.27 11.66 9.79
C GLN A 280 -17.04 10.76 9.74
N PHE A 281 -15.87 11.28 9.35
CA PHE A 281 -14.63 10.49 9.38
C PHE A 281 -14.27 10.08 10.81
N ASN A 282 -13.89 8.83 10.96
CA ASN A 282 -13.41 8.31 12.24
C ASN A 282 -11.96 8.71 12.53
N TRP A 283 -11.46 8.43 13.75
CA TRP A 283 -10.12 8.78 14.18
C TRP A 283 -9.02 8.13 13.33
N HIS A 284 -9.25 6.91 12.85
CA HIS A 284 -8.30 6.17 12.02
C HIS A 284 -8.19 6.78 10.62
N ASP A 285 -9.29 7.20 10.02
CA ASP A 285 -9.28 7.90 8.72
C ASP A 285 -8.50 9.21 8.84
N ARG A 286 -8.72 9.99 9.90
CA ARG A 286 -8.00 11.24 10.17
C ARG A 286 -6.49 11.01 10.39
N LEU A 287 -6.10 9.95 11.10
CA LEU A 287 -4.70 9.54 11.20
C LEU A 287 -4.10 9.22 9.83
N ASN A 288 -4.84 8.50 8.97
CA ASN A 288 -4.41 8.18 7.61
C ASN A 288 -4.16 9.45 6.78
N PHE A 289 -5.06 10.44 6.83
CA PHE A 289 -4.88 11.71 6.10
C PHE A 289 -3.63 12.44 6.59
N ASP A 290 -3.44 12.53 7.91
CA ASP A 290 -2.29 13.22 8.51
C ASP A 290 -0.96 12.51 8.24
N ALA A 291 -0.96 11.19 8.07
CA ALA A 291 0.22 10.39 7.75
C ALA A 291 0.69 10.52 6.29
N CYS A 292 -0.06 11.24 5.43
CA CYS A 292 0.34 11.45 4.04
C CYS A 292 1.62 12.27 3.94
N VAL A 293 2.64 11.67 3.30
CA VAL A 293 3.97 12.29 3.08
C VAL A 293 4.11 12.89 1.67
N GLU A 294 3.03 13.10 0.96
CA GLU A 294 2.99 13.78 -0.34
C GLU A 294 3.95 13.22 -1.41
N CYS A 295 4.35 11.96 -1.28
CA CYS A 295 5.41 11.36 -2.10
C CYS A 295 5.03 11.09 -3.56
N GLY A 296 3.76 11.25 -3.96
CA GLY A 296 3.26 11.07 -5.32
C GLY A 296 3.21 9.64 -5.85
N ARG A 297 3.55 8.62 -5.05
CA ARG A 297 3.55 7.23 -5.52
C ARG A 297 2.18 6.72 -5.91
N CYS A 298 1.13 7.14 -5.20
CA CYS A 298 -0.26 6.78 -5.50
C CYS A 298 -0.74 7.38 -6.82
N THR A 299 -0.38 8.63 -7.12
CA THR A 299 -0.63 9.31 -8.40
C THR A 299 0.07 8.58 -9.55
N ALA A 300 1.37 8.29 -9.38
CA ALA A 300 2.19 7.65 -10.41
C ALA A 300 1.73 6.25 -10.83
N VAL A 301 0.98 5.54 -10.00
CA VAL A 301 0.48 4.18 -10.29
C VAL A 301 -1.02 4.14 -10.58
N CYS A 302 -1.71 5.26 -10.44
CA CYS A 302 -3.13 5.35 -10.73
C CYS A 302 -3.35 5.23 -12.24
N PRO A 303 -4.10 4.22 -12.73
CA PRO A 303 -4.33 4.06 -14.14
C PRO A 303 -5.11 5.24 -14.73
N VAL A 304 -6.10 5.75 -14.00
CA VAL A 304 -6.91 6.91 -14.44
C VAL A 304 -6.05 8.16 -14.58
N ASN A 305 -5.17 8.44 -13.60
CA ASN A 305 -4.26 9.58 -13.69
C ASN A 305 -3.27 9.45 -14.84
N ARG A 306 -2.74 8.25 -15.07
CA ARG A 306 -1.82 7.96 -16.19
C ARG A 306 -2.48 8.19 -17.56
N ALA A 307 -3.79 7.95 -17.65
CA ALA A 307 -4.59 8.18 -18.84
C ALA A 307 -5.03 9.64 -19.02
N GLY A 308 -4.63 10.54 -18.13
CA GLY A 308 -5.04 11.95 -18.12
C GLY A 308 -6.45 12.19 -17.60
N GLY A 309 -7.08 11.20 -16.96
CA GLY A 309 -8.41 11.32 -16.37
C GLY A 309 -8.43 12.11 -15.05
N PRO A 310 -9.63 12.36 -14.49
CA PRO A 310 -9.83 13.35 -13.43
C PRO A 310 -9.33 12.91 -12.04
N LEU A 311 -8.94 11.65 -11.84
CA LEU A 311 -8.56 11.12 -10.53
C LEU A 311 -7.07 11.29 -10.23
N ASP A 312 -6.72 12.08 -9.23
CA ASP A 312 -5.46 12.01 -8.52
C ASP A 312 -5.69 11.52 -7.07
N PRO A 313 -5.28 10.29 -6.73
CA PRO A 313 -5.46 9.76 -5.36
C PRO A 313 -4.71 10.54 -4.29
N ARG A 314 -3.61 11.22 -4.63
CA ARG A 314 -2.85 12.10 -3.72
C ARG A 314 -3.66 13.33 -3.38
N GLU A 315 -4.24 13.98 -4.38
CA GLU A 315 -5.01 15.21 -4.19
C GLU A 315 -6.24 15.00 -3.32
N ILE A 316 -6.94 13.88 -3.45
CA ILE A 316 -8.05 13.52 -2.55
C ILE A 316 -7.57 13.54 -1.08
N ILE A 317 -6.48 12.85 -0.78
CA ILE A 317 -5.96 12.77 0.59
C ILE A 317 -5.42 14.13 1.07
N LEU A 318 -4.78 14.91 0.19
CA LEU A 318 -4.25 16.23 0.55
C LEU A 318 -5.38 17.24 0.80
N SER A 319 -6.44 17.22 0.03
CA SER A 319 -7.62 18.06 0.25
C SER A 319 -8.28 17.75 1.59
N LEU A 320 -8.46 16.46 1.91
CA LEU A 320 -8.98 16.03 3.21
C LEU A 320 -8.03 16.38 4.37
N LYS A 321 -6.71 16.22 4.19
CA LYS A 321 -5.71 16.64 5.18
C LYS A 321 -5.73 18.15 5.40
N LYS A 322 -5.76 18.94 4.32
CA LYS A 322 -5.86 20.39 4.39
C LYS A 322 -7.10 20.80 5.17
N ARG A 323 -8.24 20.18 4.83
CA ARG A 323 -9.50 20.41 5.51
C ARG A 323 -9.43 20.11 7.00
N MET A 324 -8.82 18.99 7.39
CA MET A 324 -8.59 18.64 8.79
C MET A 324 -7.76 19.70 9.54
N MET A 325 -6.76 20.28 8.89
CA MET A 325 -5.86 21.28 9.50
C MET A 325 -6.48 22.67 9.64
N GLU A 326 -7.47 23.02 8.83
CA GLU A 326 -8.18 24.30 8.87
C GLU A 326 -9.13 24.44 10.06
N GLY A 327 -9.38 23.36 10.80
CA GLY A 327 -9.98 23.41 12.14
C GLY A 327 -11.31 22.68 12.33
N TYR A 328 -11.66 22.48 13.59
CA TYR A 328 -12.82 21.74 14.10
C TYR A 328 -14.18 22.34 13.75
N THR A 329 -14.23 23.61 13.35
CA THR A 329 -15.48 24.41 13.22
C THR A 329 -16.27 24.09 11.96
N LYS A 330 -15.71 23.31 11.02
CA LYS A 330 -16.32 23.00 9.72
C LYS A 330 -16.62 21.50 9.54
N THR A 331 -17.04 20.82 10.62
CA THR A 331 -17.42 19.39 10.59
C THR A 331 -18.62 19.13 9.69
N GLU A 332 -19.51 20.12 9.54
CA GLU A 332 -20.75 20.03 8.75
C GLU A 332 -20.59 20.39 7.26
N GLU A 333 -19.39 20.73 6.84
CA GLU A 333 -19.14 21.07 5.43
C GLU A 333 -19.26 19.83 4.56
N VAL A 334 -19.97 20.01 3.45
CA VAL A 334 -20.15 18.98 2.42
C VAL A 334 -18.81 18.71 1.73
N LEU A 335 -18.47 17.44 1.56
CA LEU A 335 -17.19 17.04 0.96
C LEU A 335 -17.21 17.07 -0.55
N VAL A 336 -18.34 16.74 -1.16
CA VAL A 336 -18.50 16.69 -2.61
C VAL A 336 -19.58 17.70 -2.99
N PRO A 337 -19.33 18.65 -3.89
CA PRO A 337 -18.10 18.82 -4.68
C PRO A 337 -17.02 19.69 -4.02
N ASP A 338 -17.25 20.28 -2.84
CA ASP A 338 -16.50 21.43 -2.31
C ASP A 338 -15.03 21.08 -1.94
N VAL A 339 -14.77 19.88 -1.49
CA VAL A 339 -13.42 19.42 -1.08
C VAL A 339 -12.84 18.41 -2.06
N VAL A 340 -13.69 17.52 -2.60
CA VAL A 340 -13.30 16.47 -3.56
C VAL A 340 -14.30 16.49 -4.71
N SER A 341 -13.82 16.51 -5.95
CA SER A 341 -14.71 16.50 -7.10
C SER A 341 -15.42 15.14 -7.27
N LYS A 342 -16.68 15.18 -7.70
CA LYS A 342 -17.50 14.01 -8.00
C LYS A 342 -16.84 13.13 -9.08
N GLU A 343 -16.34 13.75 -10.12
CA GLU A 343 -15.70 13.09 -11.26
C GLU A 343 -14.49 12.29 -10.82
N SER A 344 -13.65 12.85 -9.91
CA SER A 344 -12.51 12.14 -9.31
C SER A 344 -12.95 10.88 -8.57
N LEU A 345 -14.01 10.96 -7.78
CA LEU A 345 -14.53 9.81 -7.04
C LEU A 345 -15.07 8.75 -7.98
N LEU A 346 -15.93 9.13 -8.93
CA LEU A 346 -16.59 8.20 -9.84
C LEU A 346 -15.63 7.52 -10.81
N ALA A 347 -14.51 8.16 -11.19
CA ALA A 347 -13.50 7.58 -12.07
C ALA A 347 -12.65 6.47 -11.44
N CYS A 348 -12.72 6.24 -10.13
CA CYS A 348 -11.87 5.25 -9.45
C CYS A 348 -12.22 3.82 -9.85
N THR A 349 -11.24 3.07 -10.38
CA THR A 349 -11.36 1.65 -10.74
C THR A 349 -11.25 0.70 -9.55
N THR A 350 -11.17 1.16 -8.32
CA THR A 350 -11.00 0.37 -7.10
C THR A 350 -9.87 -0.68 -7.15
N CYS A 351 -8.89 -0.50 -8.01
CA CYS A 351 -7.84 -1.51 -8.24
C CYS A 351 -6.83 -1.67 -7.09
N GLY A 352 -6.83 -0.78 -6.09
CA GLY A 352 -5.93 -0.84 -4.93
C GLY A 352 -4.45 -0.51 -5.20
N GLY A 353 -4.09 -0.05 -6.40
CA GLY A 353 -2.70 0.30 -6.75
C GLY A 353 -2.12 1.40 -5.86
N CYS A 354 -2.91 2.44 -5.58
CA CYS A 354 -2.53 3.54 -4.70
C CYS A 354 -2.26 3.09 -3.26
N VAL A 355 -3.10 2.20 -2.72
CA VAL A 355 -2.94 1.62 -1.37
C VAL A 355 -1.70 0.72 -1.31
N GLU A 356 -1.46 -0.10 -2.33
CA GLU A 356 -0.30 -1.00 -2.40
C GLU A 356 1.02 -0.24 -2.43
N GLN A 357 1.07 0.90 -3.12
CA GLN A 357 2.29 1.71 -3.26
C GLN A 357 2.50 2.72 -2.13
N CYS A 358 1.48 2.93 -1.28
CA CYS A 358 1.58 3.90 -0.18
C CYS A 358 2.54 3.42 0.92
N PRO A 359 3.61 4.17 1.24
CA PRO A 359 4.54 3.81 2.30
C PRO A 359 3.92 3.90 3.70
N SER A 360 2.95 4.81 3.89
CA SER A 360 2.21 4.99 5.15
C SER A 360 0.93 4.15 5.23
N ARG A 361 0.64 3.34 4.22
CA ARG A 361 -0.53 2.45 4.15
C ARG A 361 -1.89 3.13 4.23
N ILE A 362 -2.01 4.32 3.69
CA ILE A 362 -3.26 5.06 3.65
C ILE A 362 -4.31 4.31 2.82
N GLU A 363 -5.51 4.16 3.36
CA GLU A 363 -6.60 3.39 2.75
C GLU A 363 -7.44 4.25 1.78
N ILE A 364 -6.80 4.77 0.74
CA ILE A 364 -7.39 5.72 -0.21
C ILE A 364 -8.65 5.16 -0.87
N VAL A 365 -8.65 3.88 -1.28
CA VAL A 365 -9.80 3.25 -1.94
C VAL A 365 -11.00 3.18 -1.01
N ASN A 366 -10.79 2.83 0.27
CA ASN A 366 -11.85 2.81 1.25
C ASN A 366 -12.46 4.21 1.46
N THR A 367 -11.61 5.24 1.57
CA THR A 367 -12.06 6.64 1.66
C THR A 367 -12.95 7.04 0.47
N ILE A 368 -12.53 6.68 -0.76
CA ILE A 368 -13.33 6.92 -1.98
C ILE A 368 -14.67 6.18 -1.92
N GLN A 369 -14.66 4.92 -1.51
CA GLN A 369 -15.88 4.12 -1.47
C GLN A 369 -16.88 4.61 -0.43
N GLN A 370 -16.43 5.11 0.73
CA GLN A 370 -17.31 5.72 1.73
C GLN A 370 -17.98 7.00 1.20
N MET A 371 -17.26 7.83 0.45
CA MET A 371 -17.84 9.00 -0.19
C MET A 371 -18.79 8.63 -1.36
N ARG A 372 -18.48 7.58 -2.13
CA ARG A 372 -19.41 7.04 -3.14
C ARG A 372 -20.72 6.54 -2.55
N ARG A 373 -20.68 5.90 -1.36
CA ARG A 373 -21.90 5.46 -0.66
C ARG A 373 -22.85 6.63 -0.38
N SER A 374 -22.33 7.74 0.10
CA SER A 374 -23.13 8.94 0.32
C SER A 374 -23.71 9.48 -1.00
N LEU A 375 -22.89 9.61 -2.06
CA LEU A 375 -23.37 10.03 -3.38
C LEU A 375 -24.48 9.12 -3.92
N ALA A 376 -24.31 7.80 -3.78
CA ALA A 376 -25.24 6.80 -4.29
C ALA A 376 -26.57 6.78 -3.49
N LEU A 377 -26.48 6.63 -2.16
CA LEU A 377 -27.64 6.34 -1.32
C LEU A 377 -28.34 7.59 -0.77
N GLU A 378 -27.61 8.71 -0.60
CA GLU A 378 -28.19 9.95 -0.10
C GLU A 378 -28.59 10.92 -1.24
N GLU A 379 -27.86 10.90 -2.37
CA GLU A 379 -28.06 11.84 -3.47
C GLU A 379 -28.52 11.18 -4.78
N GLY A 380 -28.55 9.84 -4.86
CA GLY A 380 -28.91 9.10 -6.08
C GLY A 380 -27.96 9.34 -7.26
N GLN A 381 -26.71 9.74 -6.98
CA GLN A 381 -25.76 10.15 -8.00
C GLN A 381 -24.79 9.02 -8.37
N PHE A 382 -24.82 8.65 -9.65
CA PHE A 382 -23.97 7.62 -10.25
C PHE A 382 -23.26 8.15 -11.50
N ALA A 383 -22.24 7.43 -11.98
CA ALA A 383 -21.71 7.63 -13.32
C ALA A 383 -22.75 7.18 -14.36
N GLU A 384 -22.66 7.73 -15.57
CA GLU A 384 -23.54 7.34 -16.68
C GLU A 384 -23.48 5.84 -16.96
N GLY A 385 -24.61 5.21 -17.21
CA GLY A 385 -24.76 3.77 -17.44
C GLY A 385 -24.87 2.91 -16.16
N VAL A 386 -24.39 3.39 -15.01
CA VAL A 386 -24.42 2.65 -13.73
C VAL A 386 -25.85 2.41 -13.25
N ALA A 387 -26.72 3.40 -13.28
CA ALA A 387 -28.09 3.30 -12.79
C ALA A 387 -28.88 2.18 -13.50
N LYS A 388 -28.74 2.07 -14.83
CA LYS A 388 -29.37 0.98 -15.61
C LYS A 388 -28.83 -0.39 -15.20
N THR A 389 -27.52 -0.51 -14.98
CA THR A 389 -26.91 -1.77 -14.57
C THR A 389 -27.36 -2.20 -13.16
N LEU A 390 -27.52 -1.25 -12.23
CA LEU A 390 -28.10 -1.50 -10.89
C LEU A 390 -29.55 -1.97 -11.00
N GLN A 391 -30.36 -1.30 -11.83
CA GLN A 391 -31.75 -1.71 -12.10
C GLN A 391 -31.83 -3.12 -12.68
N ASN A 392 -30.94 -3.48 -13.60
CA ASN A 392 -30.84 -4.83 -14.14
C ASN A 392 -30.55 -5.87 -13.05
N ILE A 393 -29.58 -5.59 -12.17
CA ILE A 393 -29.25 -6.50 -11.05
C ILE A 393 -30.44 -6.66 -10.13
N GLN A 394 -31.16 -5.57 -9.83
CA GLN A 394 -32.32 -5.59 -8.95
C GLN A 394 -33.51 -6.37 -9.56
N SER A 395 -33.76 -6.21 -10.86
CA SER A 395 -34.94 -6.77 -11.51
C SER A 395 -34.76 -8.24 -11.96
N VAL A 396 -33.57 -8.61 -12.47
CA VAL A 396 -33.33 -9.93 -13.07
C VAL A 396 -32.06 -10.62 -12.56
N GLY A 397 -31.45 -10.14 -11.50
CA GLY A 397 -30.30 -10.76 -10.85
C GLY A 397 -28.99 -10.76 -11.68
N ASN A 398 -28.93 -9.99 -12.77
CA ASN A 398 -27.69 -9.88 -13.56
C ASN A 398 -27.48 -8.49 -14.17
N PRO A 399 -26.23 -8.03 -14.33
CA PRO A 399 -25.94 -6.66 -14.79
C PRO A 399 -26.25 -6.40 -16.27
N TRP A 400 -26.43 -7.44 -17.10
CA TRP A 400 -26.79 -7.30 -18.50
C TRP A 400 -28.29 -7.06 -18.75
N GLY A 401 -29.15 -7.35 -17.74
CA GLY A 401 -30.61 -7.25 -17.89
C GLY A 401 -31.17 -8.35 -18.79
N LEU A 402 -30.46 -9.48 -18.93
CA LEU A 402 -30.88 -10.63 -19.74
C LEU A 402 -31.74 -11.56 -18.90
N ASP A 403 -32.54 -12.38 -19.60
CA ASP A 403 -33.40 -13.38 -19.00
C ASP A 403 -32.58 -14.32 -18.06
N PRO A 404 -32.99 -14.51 -16.80
CA PRO A 404 -32.37 -15.47 -15.91
C PRO A 404 -32.25 -16.89 -16.48
N ASP A 405 -33.23 -17.36 -17.23
CA ASP A 405 -33.23 -18.69 -17.83
C ASP A 405 -32.15 -18.84 -18.90
N ALA A 406 -31.77 -17.75 -19.57
CA ALA A 406 -30.67 -17.73 -20.54
C ALA A 406 -29.29 -17.95 -19.90
N ARG A 407 -29.20 -17.87 -18.57
CA ARG A 407 -27.94 -18.06 -17.82
C ARG A 407 -27.27 -19.39 -18.11
N TRP A 408 -28.06 -20.42 -18.35
CA TRP A 408 -27.57 -21.80 -18.48
C TRP A 408 -27.59 -22.32 -19.91
N ALA A 409 -28.05 -21.55 -20.89
CA ALA A 409 -28.12 -21.96 -22.30
C ALA A 409 -26.78 -22.45 -22.88
N TRP A 410 -25.65 -21.95 -22.38
CA TRP A 410 -24.32 -22.36 -22.80
C TRP A 410 -23.90 -23.76 -22.30
N LEU A 411 -24.62 -24.34 -21.33
CA LEU A 411 -24.37 -25.69 -20.81
C LEU A 411 -24.93 -26.80 -21.74
N GLU A 412 -25.74 -26.45 -22.71
CA GLU A 412 -26.31 -27.42 -23.61
C GLU A 412 -25.24 -28.35 -24.22
N GLY A 413 -25.42 -29.65 -24.07
CA GLY A 413 -24.46 -30.68 -24.53
C GLY A 413 -23.22 -30.88 -23.66
N LEU A 414 -23.08 -30.21 -22.50
CA LEU A 414 -21.90 -30.36 -21.67
C LEU A 414 -22.02 -31.37 -20.53
N ASP A 415 -23.19 -31.96 -20.30
CA ASP A 415 -23.42 -32.96 -19.22
C ASP A 415 -22.87 -32.43 -17.88
N VAL A 416 -23.50 -31.45 -17.30
CA VAL A 416 -23.19 -30.81 -16.01
C VAL A 416 -24.42 -30.87 -15.12
N ALA A 417 -24.25 -31.38 -13.91
CA ALA A 417 -25.34 -31.45 -12.94
C ALA A 417 -25.63 -30.09 -12.35
N PHE A 418 -26.91 -29.79 -12.15
CA PHE A 418 -27.34 -28.77 -11.19
C PHE A 418 -27.30 -29.35 -9.79
N ALA A 419 -26.90 -28.53 -8.82
CA ALA A 419 -26.83 -28.97 -7.44
C ALA A 419 -28.23 -29.31 -6.90
N GLU A 420 -28.32 -30.41 -6.18
CA GLU A 420 -29.54 -30.88 -5.56
C GLU A 420 -29.43 -30.84 -4.02
N PRO A 421 -30.48 -30.43 -3.30
CA PRO A 421 -30.48 -30.47 -1.84
C PRO A 421 -30.24 -31.91 -1.32
N GLY A 422 -29.38 -32.05 -0.32
CA GLY A 422 -29.06 -33.37 0.27
C GLY A 422 -27.95 -34.16 -0.45
N VAL A 423 -27.57 -33.78 -1.67
CA VAL A 423 -26.43 -34.37 -2.38
C VAL A 423 -25.16 -33.63 -2.01
N HIS A 424 -24.07 -34.37 -1.73
CA HIS A 424 -22.76 -33.75 -1.43
C HIS A 424 -21.91 -33.65 -2.69
N TYR A 425 -21.28 -32.49 -2.88
CA TYR A 425 -20.34 -32.20 -3.96
C TYR A 425 -18.98 -31.80 -3.41
N ASP A 426 -17.90 -32.26 -4.00
CA ASP A 426 -16.55 -31.75 -3.66
C ASP A 426 -16.42 -30.28 -4.01
N ILE A 427 -17.00 -29.88 -5.15
CA ILE A 427 -16.95 -28.52 -5.68
C ILE A 427 -18.35 -28.03 -6.08
N LEU A 428 -18.78 -26.91 -5.55
CA LEU A 428 -19.85 -26.11 -6.14
C LEU A 428 -19.19 -25.03 -7.00
N TYR A 429 -19.47 -25.02 -8.30
CA TYR A 429 -18.87 -24.07 -9.23
C TYR A 429 -19.72 -22.82 -9.38
N TRP A 430 -19.27 -21.71 -8.82
CA TRP A 430 -19.82 -20.37 -9.04
C TRP A 430 -19.34 -19.83 -10.37
N VAL A 431 -20.20 -19.85 -11.39
CA VAL A 431 -19.87 -19.46 -12.78
C VAL A 431 -19.63 -17.97 -12.89
N GLY A 432 -20.44 -17.15 -12.21
CA GLY A 432 -20.40 -15.70 -12.29
C GLY A 432 -21.14 -15.17 -13.53
N CYS A 433 -21.63 -13.92 -13.40
CA CYS A 433 -22.48 -13.32 -14.42
C CYS A 433 -21.77 -13.14 -15.77
N SER A 434 -20.49 -12.74 -15.79
CA SER A 434 -19.75 -12.54 -17.04
C SER A 434 -19.58 -13.80 -17.83
N ALA A 435 -19.18 -14.91 -17.19
CA ALA A 435 -19.01 -16.20 -17.86
C ALA A 435 -20.35 -16.86 -18.23
N ALA A 436 -21.45 -16.45 -17.61
CA ALA A 436 -22.79 -16.96 -17.94
C ALA A 436 -23.39 -16.27 -19.18
N TYR A 437 -23.27 -14.94 -19.28
CA TYR A 437 -24.00 -14.17 -20.28
C TYR A 437 -23.16 -13.63 -21.46
N ASP A 438 -21.84 -13.45 -21.26
CA ASP A 438 -20.96 -12.98 -22.33
C ASP A 438 -20.42 -14.14 -23.17
N LYS A 439 -20.74 -14.15 -24.47
CA LYS A 439 -20.34 -15.24 -25.40
C LYS A 439 -18.84 -15.51 -25.43
N ARG A 440 -18.00 -14.47 -25.26
CA ARG A 440 -16.55 -14.65 -25.21
C ARG A 440 -16.13 -15.33 -23.92
N ASN A 441 -16.69 -14.90 -22.81
CA ASN A 441 -16.35 -15.39 -21.48
C ASN A 441 -16.99 -16.76 -21.15
N GLN A 442 -18.05 -17.17 -21.86
CA GLN A 442 -18.57 -18.55 -21.79
C GLN A 442 -17.50 -19.60 -22.15
N LYS A 443 -16.48 -19.24 -22.95
CA LYS A 443 -15.35 -20.13 -23.23
C LYS A 443 -14.56 -20.44 -21.97
N ILE A 444 -14.45 -19.48 -21.02
CA ILE A 444 -13.80 -19.70 -19.72
C ILE A 444 -14.60 -20.71 -18.89
N ALA A 445 -15.92 -20.54 -18.82
CA ALA A 445 -16.79 -21.47 -18.12
C ALA A 445 -16.70 -22.89 -18.70
N LYS A 446 -16.75 -23.03 -20.03
CA LYS A 446 -16.58 -24.33 -20.71
C LYS A 446 -15.22 -24.93 -20.44
N ALA A 447 -14.15 -24.14 -20.44
CA ALA A 447 -12.81 -24.59 -20.07
C ALA A 447 -12.75 -25.11 -18.64
N MET A 448 -13.36 -24.39 -17.70
CA MET A 448 -13.45 -24.83 -16.30
C MET A 448 -14.23 -26.12 -16.13
N ILE A 449 -15.35 -26.29 -16.83
CA ILE A 449 -16.09 -27.57 -16.83
C ILE A 449 -15.19 -28.74 -17.33
N LYS A 450 -14.45 -28.52 -18.41
CA LYS A 450 -13.49 -29.51 -18.90
C LYS A 450 -12.42 -29.85 -17.86
N ILE A 451 -11.86 -28.85 -17.18
CA ILE A 451 -10.87 -29.03 -16.11
C ILE A 451 -11.48 -29.81 -14.93
N LEU A 452 -12.69 -29.43 -14.50
CA LEU A 452 -13.41 -30.10 -13.41
C LEU A 452 -13.66 -31.59 -13.73
N LYS A 453 -14.13 -31.90 -14.92
CA LYS A 453 -14.31 -33.29 -15.35
C LYS A 453 -13.00 -34.10 -15.34
N HIS A 454 -11.90 -33.52 -15.79
CA HIS A 454 -10.59 -34.16 -15.74
C HIS A 454 -10.03 -34.34 -14.33
N SER A 455 -10.46 -33.53 -13.36
CA SER A 455 -10.01 -33.64 -11.97
C SER A 455 -10.55 -34.89 -11.26
N GLY A 456 -11.63 -35.50 -11.79
CA GLY A 456 -12.31 -36.62 -11.18
C GLY A 456 -13.08 -36.31 -9.90
N LEU A 457 -13.22 -35.06 -9.54
CA LEU A 457 -14.00 -34.60 -8.36
C LEU A 457 -15.47 -34.45 -8.74
N SER A 458 -16.36 -34.71 -7.77
CA SER A 458 -17.79 -34.44 -7.93
C SER A 458 -18.04 -32.93 -7.92
N PHE A 459 -18.77 -32.43 -8.90
CA PHE A 459 -19.08 -30.99 -8.99
C PHE A 459 -20.47 -30.73 -9.57
N ALA A 460 -21.03 -29.59 -9.20
CA ALA A 460 -22.29 -29.10 -9.74
C ALA A 460 -22.26 -27.58 -9.91
N VAL A 461 -23.22 -27.03 -10.63
CA VAL A 461 -23.54 -25.60 -10.69
C VAL A 461 -24.87 -25.34 -9.95
N MET A 462 -25.08 -24.14 -9.47
CA MET A 462 -26.29 -23.75 -8.72
C MET A 462 -27.31 -23.14 -9.66
N GLN A 463 -28.52 -23.72 -9.75
CA GLN A 463 -29.59 -23.23 -10.65
C GLN A 463 -29.94 -21.77 -10.39
N GLU A 464 -30.05 -21.38 -9.10
CA GLU A 464 -30.48 -20.07 -8.64
C GLU A 464 -29.33 -19.07 -8.51
N GLU A 465 -28.17 -19.35 -9.13
CA GLU A 465 -27.04 -18.43 -9.07
C GLU A 465 -27.39 -17.08 -9.70
N MET A 466 -27.26 -16.01 -8.92
CA MET A 466 -27.42 -14.64 -9.38
C MET A 466 -26.07 -13.90 -9.30
N CYS A 467 -26.01 -12.67 -9.82
CA CYS A 467 -24.85 -11.81 -9.62
C CYS A 467 -24.58 -11.62 -8.13
N ASN A 468 -23.31 -11.68 -7.70
CA ASN A 468 -22.96 -11.44 -6.30
C ASN A 468 -23.00 -9.95 -5.89
N ALA A 469 -23.45 -9.08 -6.78
CA ALA A 469 -23.59 -7.63 -6.61
C ALA A 469 -22.29 -6.88 -6.18
N GLU A 470 -21.10 -7.43 -6.40
CA GLU A 470 -19.84 -6.73 -6.16
C GLU A 470 -19.84 -5.34 -6.80
N PHE A 471 -20.33 -5.25 -8.03
CA PHE A 471 -20.49 -4.00 -8.76
C PHE A 471 -21.28 -2.95 -7.96
N ALA A 472 -22.46 -3.31 -7.42
CA ALA A 472 -23.29 -2.40 -6.63
C ALA A 472 -22.50 -1.82 -5.44
N ARG A 473 -21.80 -2.68 -4.70
CA ARG A 473 -20.97 -2.24 -3.57
C ARG A 473 -19.86 -1.27 -4.01
N ARG A 474 -19.21 -1.50 -5.16
CA ARG A 474 -18.11 -0.65 -5.64
C ARG A 474 -18.55 0.72 -6.13
N VAL A 475 -19.77 0.84 -6.60
CA VAL A 475 -20.34 2.14 -7.02
C VAL A 475 -21.03 2.88 -5.88
N GLY A 476 -21.17 2.25 -4.69
CA GLY A 476 -21.74 2.85 -3.50
C GLY A 476 -23.16 2.38 -3.15
N GLU A 477 -23.80 1.55 -3.99
CA GLU A 477 -25.14 1.02 -3.77
C GLU A 477 -25.09 -0.19 -2.81
N GLU A 478 -24.93 0.13 -1.53
CA GLU A 478 -24.79 -0.86 -0.46
C GLU A 478 -26.08 -1.58 -0.15
N TYR A 479 -27.25 -0.93 -0.30
CA TYR A 479 -28.54 -1.54 0.00
C TYR A 479 -28.84 -2.71 -0.94
N LEU A 480 -28.74 -2.48 -2.25
CA LEU A 480 -28.87 -3.55 -3.26
C LEU A 480 -27.84 -4.66 -3.04
N TYR A 481 -26.59 -4.28 -2.71
CA TYR A 481 -25.55 -5.26 -2.43
C TYR A 481 -25.94 -6.16 -1.27
N GLN A 482 -26.45 -5.63 -0.16
CA GLN A 482 -26.80 -6.42 1.02
C GLN A 482 -27.97 -7.38 0.76
N ILE A 483 -29.01 -6.90 0.09
CA ILE A 483 -30.16 -7.75 -0.29
C ILE A 483 -29.70 -8.90 -1.19
N GLN A 484 -28.96 -8.60 -2.22
CA GLN A 484 -28.49 -9.60 -3.20
C GLN A 484 -27.53 -10.60 -2.55
N THR A 485 -26.67 -10.12 -1.64
CA THR A 485 -25.75 -10.97 -0.89
C THR A 485 -26.50 -11.95 0.00
N GLN A 486 -27.53 -11.48 0.75
CA GLN A 486 -28.33 -12.34 1.63
C GLN A 486 -29.07 -13.40 0.81
N THR A 487 -29.68 -13.02 -0.30
CA THR A 487 -30.35 -13.97 -1.19
C THR A 487 -29.41 -15.05 -1.70
N ASN A 488 -28.21 -14.68 -2.15
CA ASN A 488 -27.22 -15.65 -2.58
C ASN A 488 -26.71 -16.56 -1.45
N ILE A 489 -26.55 -16.03 -0.23
CA ILE A 489 -26.19 -16.84 0.93
C ILE A 489 -27.27 -17.87 1.24
N ASP A 490 -28.53 -17.47 1.24
CA ASP A 490 -29.66 -18.36 1.53
C ASP A 490 -29.78 -19.47 0.45
N ASN A 491 -29.56 -19.13 -0.83
CA ASN A 491 -29.50 -20.11 -1.90
C ASN A 491 -28.31 -21.09 -1.74
N LEU A 492 -27.09 -20.59 -1.49
CA LEU A 492 -25.90 -21.43 -1.27
C LEU A 492 -26.07 -22.40 -0.09
N ARG A 493 -26.79 -22.00 0.95
CA ARG A 493 -27.02 -22.81 2.17
C ARG A 493 -28.02 -23.96 1.99
N GLN A 494 -28.70 -24.04 0.86
CA GLN A 494 -29.54 -25.17 0.51
C GLN A 494 -28.73 -26.40 0.07
N TYR A 495 -27.47 -26.20 -0.34
CA TYR A 495 -26.60 -27.22 -0.94
C TYR A 495 -25.48 -27.64 0.00
N ASN A 496 -25.05 -28.89 -0.16
CA ASN A 496 -23.94 -29.47 0.60
C ASN A 496 -22.70 -29.60 -0.29
N PHE A 497 -21.66 -28.86 0.01
CA PHE A 497 -20.41 -28.86 -0.77
C PHE A 497 -19.19 -28.59 0.11
N SER A 498 -18.04 -29.15 -0.28
CA SER A 498 -16.78 -28.95 0.43
C SER A 498 -16.15 -27.61 0.12
N ARG A 499 -16.18 -27.16 -1.14
CA ARG A 499 -15.55 -25.90 -1.59
C ARG A 499 -16.41 -25.18 -2.63
N LEU A 500 -16.39 -23.84 -2.57
CA LEU A 500 -17.00 -22.96 -3.56
C LEU A 500 -15.93 -22.44 -4.51
N LEU A 501 -15.97 -22.84 -5.78
CA LEU A 501 -14.98 -22.46 -6.78
C LEU A 501 -15.45 -21.27 -7.58
N ALA A 502 -14.63 -20.23 -7.72
CA ALA A 502 -14.92 -19.05 -8.55
C ALA A 502 -13.79 -18.75 -9.54
N ALA A 503 -14.12 -18.58 -10.82
CA ALA A 503 -13.16 -18.22 -11.86
C ALA A 503 -12.97 -16.70 -12.01
N CYS A 504 -13.94 -15.89 -11.60
CA CYS A 504 -13.82 -14.43 -11.60
C CYS A 504 -13.18 -13.94 -10.29
N PRO A 505 -12.09 -13.11 -10.34
CA PRO A 505 -11.46 -12.58 -9.13
C PRO A 505 -12.34 -11.64 -8.35
N HIS A 506 -13.29 -10.95 -8.98
CA HIS A 506 -14.27 -10.11 -8.29
C HIS A 506 -15.24 -10.99 -7.48
N CYS A 507 -15.80 -12.05 -8.10
CA CYS A 507 -16.64 -13.01 -7.38
C CYS A 507 -15.87 -13.69 -6.25
N PHE A 508 -14.66 -14.16 -6.52
CA PHE A 508 -13.81 -14.78 -5.50
C PHE A 508 -13.57 -13.87 -4.30
N ASN A 509 -13.22 -12.60 -4.54
CA ASN A 509 -12.98 -11.64 -3.47
C ASN A 509 -14.23 -11.42 -2.62
N THR A 510 -15.38 -11.22 -3.25
CA THR A 510 -16.65 -10.95 -2.57
C THR A 510 -17.12 -12.15 -1.76
N LEU A 511 -17.14 -13.33 -2.36
CA LEU A 511 -17.53 -14.57 -1.69
C LEU A 511 -16.61 -14.92 -0.51
N LYS A 512 -15.30 -14.70 -0.65
CA LYS A 512 -14.31 -15.08 0.36
C LYS A 512 -14.17 -14.05 1.49
N ASN A 513 -14.16 -12.76 1.15
CA ASN A 513 -13.74 -11.70 2.06
C ASN A 513 -14.90 -10.83 2.56
N GLU A 514 -16.00 -10.73 1.81
CA GLU A 514 -17.09 -9.80 2.10
C GLU A 514 -18.36 -10.52 2.56
N TYR A 515 -18.71 -11.68 2.02
CA TYR A 515 -19.83 -12.50 2.48
C TYR A 515 -19.69 -12.91 3.95
N PRO A 516 -18.50 -13.17 4.52
CA PRO A 516 -18.34 -13.45 5.95
C PRO A 516 -18.78 -12.32 6.90
N GLU A 517 -19.05 -11.10 6.41
CA GLU A 517 -19.67 -10.04 7.22
C GLU A 517 -21.17 -10.26 7.45
N PHE A 518 -21.78 -11.20 6.74
CA PHE A 518 -23.20 -11.57 6.86
C PHE A 518 -23.35 -12.86 7.64
N GLU A 519 -24.48 -12.99 8.34
CA GLU A 519 -24.80 -14.23 9.05
C GLU A 519 -24.83 -15.40 8.06
N ARG A 520 -24.21 -16.52 8.46
CA ARG A 520 -24.08 -17.73 7.62
C ARG A 520 -23.33 -17.54 6.30
N GLY A 521 -22.70 -16.35 6.07
CA GLY A 521 -22.00 -16.03 4.80
C GLY A 521 -20.59 -16.62 4.67
N GLN A 522 -20.10 -17.42 5.63
CA GLN A 522 -18.77 -18.01 5.58
C GLN A 522 -18.76 -19.31 4.78
N PHE A 523 -17.98 -19.33 3.69
CA PHE A 523 -17.79 -20.48 2.81
C PHE A 523 -16.30 -20.75 2.60
N ASN A 524 -15.95 -22.01 2.25
CA ASN A 524 -14.59 -22.37 1.85
C ASN A 524 -14.39 -22.06 0.36
N VAL A 525 -14.04 -20.80 0.07
CA VAL A 525 -13.92 -20.30 -1.31
C VAL A 525 -12.52 -20.53 -1.86
N ILE A 526 -12.43 -21.13 -3.04
CA ILE A 526 -11.18 -21.33 -3.79
C ILE A 526 -11.23 -20.65 -5.16
N SER A 527 -10.12 -20.04 -5.59
CA SER A 527 -9.99 -19.51 -6.94
C SER A 527 -9.70 -20.64 -7.94
N HIS A 528 -10.11 -20.45 -9.20
CA HIS A 528 -9.78 -21.41 -10.26
C HIS A 528 -8.27 -21.63 -10.41
N LEU A 529 -7.45 -20.58 -10.21
CA LEU A 529 -5.99 -20.69 -10.25
C LEU A 529 -5.45 -21.62 -9.15
N GLN A 530 -5.90 -21.44 -7.91
CA GLN A 530 -5.48 -22.30 -6.80
C GLN A 530 -5.98 -23.73 -7.00
N PHE A 531 -7.21 -23.90 -7.51
CA PHE A 531 -7.75 -25.21 -7.83
C PHE A 531 -6.92 -25.91 -8.91
N ILE A 532 -6.61 -25.24 -10.01
CA ILE A 532 -5.78 -25.79 -11.10
C ILE A 532 -4.40 -26.16 -10.57
N ALA A 533 -3.75 -25.29 -9.79
CA ALA A 533 -2.46 -25.56 -9.18
C ALA A 533 -2.47 -26.84 -8.33
N GLU A 534 -3.49 -26.98 -7.48
CA GLU A 534 -3.67 -28.20 -6.66
C GLU A 534 -3.83 -29.48 -7.53
N GLN A 535 -4.63 -29.41 -8.60
CA GLN A 535 -4.87 -30.55 -9.46
C GLN A 535 -3.62 -30.92 -10.29
N MET A 536 -2.87 -29.91 -10.75
CA MET A 536 -1.61 -30.16 -11.48
C MET A 536 -0.52 -30.70 -10.54
N ASP A 537 -0.43 -30.20 -9.32
CA ASP A 537 0.54 -30.70 -8.34
C ASP A 537 0.24 -32.15 -7.91
N ALA A 538 -1.03 -32.47 -7.78
CA ALA A 538 -1.51 -33.84 -7.53
C ALA A 538 -1.37 -34.79 -8.76
N GLY A 539 -0.93 -34.26 -9.92
CA GLY A 539 -0.77 -35.05 -11.16
C GLY A 539 -2.06 -35.44 -11.86
N ARG A 540 -3.22 -34.95 -11.41
CA ARG A 540 -4.54 -35.19 -12.02
C ARG A 540 -4.77 -34.41 -13.31
N LEU A 541 -4.13 -33.22 -13.42
CA LEU A 541 -4.14 -32.45 -14.66
C LEU A 541 -2.74 -32.42 -15.26
N LYS A 542 -2.65 -32.77 -16.54
CA LYS A 542 -1.43 -32.72 -17.35
C LYS A 542 -1.75 -31.99 -18.63
N ALA A 543 -0.97 -30.97 -18.97
CA ALA A 543 -1.15 -30.21 -20.19
C ALA A 543 0.16 -30.08 -20.96
N GLU A 544 0.11 -30.17 -22.29
CA GLU A 544 1.28 -30.08 -23.15
C GLU A 544 0.89 -29.46 -24.49
N LEU A 545 1.66 -28.50 -24.94
CA LEU A 545 1.53 -27.85 -26.24
C LEU A 545 2.20 -28.72 -27.34
N SER A 546 1.63 -28.69 -28.54
CA SER A 546 2.24 -29.32 -29.72
C SER A 546 3.53 -28.60 -30.16
N GLU A 547 3.59 -27.30 -29.98
CA GLU A 547 4.75 -26.46 -30.33
C GLU A 547 5.09 -25.51 -29.15
N ARG A 548 6.33 -25.06 -29.08
CA ARG A 548 6.73 -24.10 -28.04
C ARG A 548 6.11 -22.73 -28.30
N GLU A 549 5.51 -22.17 -27.24
CA GLU A 549 4.86 -20.86 -27.27
C GLU A 549 5.35 -19.99 -26.12
N ARG A 550 5.33 -18.67 -26.33
CA ARG A 550 5.56 -17.68 -25.28
C ARG A 550 4.27 -16.93 -24.98
N VAL A 551 4.02 -16.68 -23.69
CA VAL A 551 2.83 -15.97 -23.24
C VAL A 551 3.16 -14.96 -22.17
N ALA A 552 2.68 -13.72 -22.33
CA ALA A 552 2.77 -12.70 -21.30
C ALA A 552 1.65 -12.87 -20.26
N ILE A 553 1.94 -12.62 -19.00
CA ILE A 553 0.95 -12.74 -17.92
C ILE A 553 0.43 -11.35 -17.53
N HIS A 554 -0.89 -11.16 -17.57
CA HIS A 554 -1.55 -10.03 -16.93
C HIS A 554 -2.18 -10.46 -15.61
N ASP A 555 -1.61 -9.98 -14.48
CA ASP A 555 -2.17 -10.24 -13.15
C ASP A 555 -3.46 -9.46 -12.91
N ALA A 556 -4.54 -10.14 -12.58
CA ALA A 556 -5.78 -9.52 -12.17
C ALA A 556 -5.63 -8.86 -10.78
N CYS A 557 -5.99 -7.58 -10.67
CA CYS A 557 -5.74 -6.79 -9.45
C CYS A 557 -6.42 -7.35 -8.20
N TYR A 558 -7.62 -7.92 -8.32
CA TYR A 558 -8.34 -8.54 -7.21
C TYR A 558 -7.72 -9.87 -6.74
N TYR A 559 -7.04 -10.62 -7.62
CA TYR A 559 -6.23 -11.74 -7.18
C TYR A 559 -4.91 -11.27 -6.56
N ALA A 560 -4.14 -10.46 -7.30
CA ALA A 560 -2.79 -10.11 -6.89
C ALA A 560 -2.73 -9.20 -5.65
N ARG A 561 -3.50 -8.10 -5.63
CA ARG A 561 -3.43 -7.10 -4.54
C ARG A 561 -4.34 -7.40 -3.39
N TYR A 562 -5.59 -7.76 -3.67
CA TYR A 562 -6.59 -7.99 -2.63
C TYR A 562 -6.39 -9.33 -1.93
N ASN A 563 -6.01 -10.35 -2.68
CA ASN A 563 -5.92 -11.73 -2.18
C ASN A 563 -4.50 -12.32 -2.15
N GLY A 564 -3.48 -11.61 -2.65
CA GLY A 564 -2.08 -12.08 -2.64
C GLY A 564 -1.80 -13.28 -3.56
N ILE A 565 -2.71 -13.60 -4.48
CA ILE A 565 -2.57 -14.69 -5.44
C ILE A 565 -1.74 -14.19 -6.63
N VAL A 566 -0.42 -14.36 -6.54
CA VAL A 566 0.56 -13.92 -7.55
C VAL A 566 1.26 -15.12 -8.18
N ASN A 567 1.57 -16.14 -7.39
CA ASN A 567 2.38 -17.28 -7.85
C ASN A 567 1.57 -18.32 -8.64
N ALA A 568 0.28 -18.48 -8.31
CA ALA A 568 -0.55 -19.51 -8.94
C ALA A 568 -0.64 -19.35 -10.47
N PRO A 569 -0.88 -18.18 -11.06
CA PRO A 569 -0.89 -18.02 -12.52
C PRO A 569 0.39 -18.51 -13.20
N ARG A 570 1.53 -18.23 -12.59
CA ARG A 570 2.85 -18.64 -13.09
C ARG A 570 3.08 -20.15 -12.91
N PHE A 571 2.69 -20.68 -11.76
CA PHE A 571 2.77 -22.10 -11.49
C PHE A 571 1.95 -22.89 -12.49
N ASP A 572 0.69 -22.52 -12.71
CA ASP A 572 -0.24 -23.21 -13.62
C ASP A 572 0.30 -23.23 -15.04
N LEU A 573 0.76 -22.10 -15.55
CA LEU A 573 1.26 -22.00 -16.92
C LEU A 573 2.64 -22.66 -17.09
N ASN A 574 3.53 -22.58 -16.09
CA ASN A 574 4.85 -23.23 -16.17
C ASN A 574 4.79 -24.75 -16.07
N LYS A 575 3.68 -25.32 -15.56
CA LYS A 575 3.42 -26.78 -15.60
C LYS A 575 2.96 -27.27 -16.98
N VAL A 576 2.56 -26.37 -17.86
CA VAL A 576 2.20 -26.72 -19.25
C VAL A 576 3.49 -26.89 -20.05
N LYS A 577 3.77 -28.13 -20.49
CA LYS A 577 4.97 -28.38 -21.29
C LYS A 577 4.94 -27.64 -22.62
N GLY A 578 6.06 -27.02 -22.97
CA GLY A 578 6.19 -26.24 -24.19
C GLY A 578 5.76 -24.78 -24.06
N LEU A 579 5.25 -24.34 -22.90
CA LEU A 579 4.84 -22.96 -22.66
C LEU A 579 5.92 -22.21 -21.84
N GLU A 580 6.36 -21.05 -22.33
CA GLU A 580 7.25 -20.12 -21.64
C GLU A 580 6.46 -18.89 -21.18
N THR A 581 6.49 -18.60 -19.89
CA THR A 581 5.81 -17.41 -19.33
C THR A 581 6.74 -16.22 -19.25
N VAL A 582 6.24 -15.03 -19.59
CA VAL A 582 6.99 -13.77 -19.53
C VAL A 582 6.22 -12.74 -18.72
N ASP A 583 6.88 -12.15 -17.73
CA ASP A 583 6.30 -11.08 -16.93
C ASP A 583 6.59 -9.70 -17.52
N PRO A 584 5.59 -8.80 -17.63
CA PRO A 584 5.84 -7.41 -17.95
C PRO A 584 6.53 -6.69 -16.77
N LYS A 585 7.08 -5.50 -16.98
CA LYS A 585 7.75 -4.73 -15.91
C LYS A 585 6.87 -4.48 -14.69
N GLU A 586 5.57 -4.25 -14.93
CA GLU A 586 4.58 -4.06 -13.85
C GLU A 586 3.73 -5.33 -13.70
N TRP A 587 4.17 -6.24 -12.84
CA TRP A 587 3.53 -7.53 -12.58
C TRP A 587 3.21 -7.76 -11.09
N GLY A 588 2.48 -8.81 -10.78
CA GLY A 588 2.09 -9.19 -9.44
C GLY A 588 1.31 -8.08 -8.73
N THR A 589 1.69 -7.74 -7.51
CA THR A 589 1.02 -6.65 -6.76
C THR A 589 1.29 -5.26 -7.35
N CYS A 590 2.29 -5.12 -8.24
CA CYS A 590 2.59 -3.87 -8.95
C CYS A 590 1.88 -3.76 -10.30
N THR A 591 1.08 -4.73 -10.71
CA THR A 591 0.36 -4.70 -11.98
C THR A 591 -0.46 -3.42 -12.19
N THR A 592 -0.57 -2.91 -13.39
CA THR A 592 -1.50 -1.82 -13.73
C THR A 592 -2.88 -2.40 -14.06
N CYS A 593 -3.95 -1.70 -13.69
CA CYS A 593 -5.33 -2.13 -13.90
C CYS A 593 -5.71 -2.14 -15.37
N CYS A 594 -6.54 -3.10 -15.78
CA CYS A 594 -7.15 -3.16 -17.12
C CYS A 594 -8.25 -2.10 -17.35
N GLY A 595 -8.75 -1.48 -16.28
CA GLY A 595 -9.77 -0.44 -16.35
C GLY A 595 -11.19 -0.86 -15.97
N ALA A 596 -11.50 -2.15 -15.81
CA ALA A 596 -12.88 -2.63 -15.61
C ALA A 596 -13.49 -2.37 -14.23
N GLY A 597 -12.66 -2.33 -13.18
CA GLY A 597 -13.16 -2.30 -11.79
C GLY A 597 -13.87 -1.01 -11.42
N GLY A 598 -14.52 -0.99 -10.24
CA GLY A 598 -15.16 0.21 -9.69
C GLY A 598 -16.34 0.75 -10.49
N GLY A 599 -16.97 -0.09 -11.31
CA GLY A 599 -18.07 0.30 -12.18
C GLY A 599 -17.65 0.70 -13.59
N GLN A 600 -16.36 0.85 -13.86
CA GLN A 600 -15.85 1.41 -15.12
C GLN A 600 -16.07 0.51 -16.35
N PHE A 601 -16.40 -0.76 -16.17
CA PHE A 601 -16.80 -1.64 -17.27
C PHE A 601 -18.14 -1.22 -17.90
N TRP A 602 -19.00 -0.58 -17.13
CA TRP A 602 -20.35 -0.15 -17.52
C TRP A 602 -20.46 1.34 -17.85
N THR A 603 -19.34 2.05 -17.79
CA THR A 603 -19.27 3.48 -18.04
C THR A 603 -18.13 3.78 -18.99
N ASP A 604 -18.20 4.92 -19.66
CA ASP A 604 -17.04 5.49 -20.33
C ASP A 604 -16.36 6.48 -19.39
N THR A 605 -15.11 6.15 -19.00
CA THR A 605 -14.30 7.09 -18.23
C THR A 605 -13.92 8.25 -19.13
N ASP A 606 -14.17 9.47 -18.68
CA ASP A 606 -13.71 10.68 -19.34
C ASP A 606 -12.20 10.84 -19.16
N ALA A 607 -11.45 10.16 -20.03
CA ALA A 607 -9.99 10.17 -20.07
C ALA A 607 -9.50 10.24 -21.51
N PRO A 608 -8.45 11.03 -21.81
CA PRO A 608 -7.88 11.18 -23.15
C PRO A 608 -7.45 9.87 -23.79
N GLU A 609 -6.98 8.92 -22.97
CA GLU A 609 -6.57 7.60 -23.44
C GLU A 609 -7.34 6.49 -22.70
N ARG A 610 -7.66 5.42 -23.41
CA ARG A 610 -8.37 4.28 -22.83
C ARG A 610 -7.44 3.42 -21.97
N LEU A 611 -7.84 3.13 -20.72
CA LEU A 611 -7.05 2.37 -19.74
C LEU A 611 -6.65 0.97 -20.24
N ASN A 612 -7.56 0.28 -20.90
CA ASN A 612 -7.35 -1.04 -21.46
C ASN A 612 -6.28 -1.04 -22.56
N VAL A 613 -6.30 -0.03 -23.44
CA VAL A 613 -5.29 0.15 -24.52
C VAL A 613 -3.92 0.42 -23.93
N ILE A 614 -3.82 1.37 -22.97
CA ILE A 614 -2.56 1.67 -22.28
C ILE A 614 -1.97 0.40 -21.66
N ARG A 615 -2.81 -0.37 -20.95
CA ARG A 615 -2.33 -1.57 -20.25
C ARG A 615 -1.91 -2.67 -21.21
N LEU A 616 -2.69 -2.97 -22.24
CA LEU A 616 -2.35 -4.01 -23.20
C LEU A 616 -1.09 -3.65 -23.99
N LYS A 617 -0.95 -2.40 -24.46
CA LYS A 617 0.29 -1.90 -25.07
C LYS A 617 1.50 -2.08 -24.17
N ALA A 618 1.37 -1.76 -22.87
CA ALA A 618 2.47 -1.92 -21.92
C ALA A 618 2.88 -3.38 -21.76
N VAL A 619 1.92 -4.31 -21.69
CA VAL A 619 2.21 -5.75 -21.60
C VAL A 619 2.95 -6.24 -22.84
N VAL A 620 2.45 -5.92 -24.03
CA VAL A 620 3.04 -6.34 -25.30
C VAL A 620 4.45 -5.74 -25.49
N ASN A 621 4.59 -4.45 -25.24
CA ASN A 621 5.89 -3.74 -25.40
C ASN A 621 6.95 -4.22 -24.42
N ASP A 622 6.56 -4.56 -23.19
CA ASP A 622 7.51 -5.01 -22.16
C ASP A 622 7.98 -6.45 -22.40
N THR A 623 7.15 -7.30 -23.00
CA THR A 623 7.40 -8.75 -23.13
C THR A 623 7.76 -9.19 -24.55
N GLY A 624 7.34 -8.43 -25.55
CA GLY A 624 7.45 -8.83 -26.96
C GLY A 624 6.59 -10.05 -27.32
N CYS A 625 5.59 -10.39 -26.50
CA CYS A 625 4.70 -11.52 -26.75
C CYS A 625 3.47 -11.06 -27.55
N ASP A 626 3.04 -11.91 -28.49
CA ASP A 626 1.78 -11.80 -29.24
C ASP A 626 0.61 -12.51 -28.53
N LYS A 627 0.89 -13.26 -27.44
CA LYS A 627 -0.10 -13.95 -26.62
C LYS A 627 -0.09 -13.40 -25.21
N VAL A 628 -1.27 -13.10 -24.68
CA VAL A 628 -1.47 -12.59 -23.32
C VAL A 628 -2.44 -13.48 -22.57
N ALA A 629 -1.99 -14.00 -21.42
CA ALA A 629 -2.81 -14.76 -20.49
C ALA A 629 -3.35 -13.85 -19.39
N THR A 630 -4.62 -13.98 -19.07
CA THR A 630 -5.27 -13.33 -17.93
C THR A 630 -6.03 -14.36 -17.09
N SER A 631 -6.48 -13.99 -15.92
CA SER A 631 -7.25 -14.83 -15.01
C SER A 631 -8.55 -14.13 -14.56
N CYS A 632 -9.07 -13.23 -15.39
CA CYS A 632 -10.25 -12.45 -15.07
C CYS A 632 -11.08 -12.22 -16.34
N PRO A 633 -12.37 -12.61 -16.34
CA PRO A 633 -13.23 -12.42 -17.50
C PRO A 633 -13.40 -10.95 -17.89
N PHE A 634 -13.42 -10.03 -16.89
CA PHE A 634 -13.48 -8.60 -17.18
C PHE A 634 -12.17 -8.05 -17.77
N CYS A 635 -10.99 -8.51 -17.29
CA CYS A 635 -9.71 -8.15 -17.92
C CYS A 635 -9.66 -8.63 -19.37
N LEU A 636 -10.17 -9.83 -19.63
CA LEU A 636 -10.22 -10.40 -20.96
C LEU A 636 -11.11 -9.56 -21.89
N SER A 637 -12.34 -9.22 -21.50
CA SER A 637 -13.25 -8.36 -22.27
C SER A 637 -12.67 -6.98 -22.52
N MET A 638 -11.98 -6.39 -21.52
CA MET A 638 -11.31 -5.09 -21.69
C MET A 638 -10.20 -5.16 -22.72
N PHE A 639 -9.41 -6.22 -22.73
CA PHE A 639 -8.33 -6.39 -23.71
C PHE A 639 -8.85 -6.71 -25.10
N ASP A 640 -9.92 -7.50 -25.23
CA ASP A 640 -10.58 -7.70 -26.53
C ASP A 640 -11.15 -6.39 -27.07
N SER A 641 -11.72 -5.54 -26.22
CA SER A 641 -12.14 -4.19 -26.59
C SER A 641 -10.94 -3.32 -27.00
N ALA A 642 -9.78 -3.42 -26.32
CA ALA A 642 -8.58 -2.67 -26.70
C ALA A 642 -8.08 -3.02 -28.12
N LYS A 643 -8.20 -4.29 -28.52
CA LYS A 643 -7.84 -4.74 -29.88
C LYS A 643 -8.68 -4.07 -30.97
N SER A 644 -9.96 -3.87 -30.72
CA SER A 644 -10.86 -3.20 -31.66
C SER A 644 -10.64 -1.69 -31.72
N GLN A 645 -10.09 -1.09 -30.67
CA GLN A 645 -9.84 0.35 -30.55
C GLN A 645 -8.47 0.76 -31.10
N GLU A 646 -7.49 -0.16 -31.13
CA GLU A 646 -6.11 0.15 -31.46
C GLU A 646 -5.53 -0.88 -32.46
N LYS A 647 -5.29 -0.43 -33.69
CA LYS A 647 -4.84 -1.29 -34.80
C LYS A 647 -3.53 -2.05 -34.49
N SER A 648 -2.63 -1.46 -33.74
CA SER A 648 -1.35 -2.12 -33.36
C SER A 648 -1.54 -3.34 -32.43
N LEU A 649 -2.72 -3.51 -31.88
CA LEU A 649 -3.07 -4.62 -30.97
C LEU A 649 -3.99 -5.66 -31.61
N SER A 650 -4.44 -5.48 -32.87
CA SER A 650 -5.44 -6.34 -33.52
C SER A 650 -5.05 -7.83 -33.56
N GLU A 651 -3.74 -8.12 -33.73
CA GLU A 651 -3.23 -9.48 -33.88
C GLU A 651 -2.91 -10.16 -32.53
N ILE A 652 -3.01 -9.45 -31.41
CA ILE A 652 -2.72 -10.02 -30.09
C ILE A 652 -3.76 -11.06 -29.70
N SER A 653 -3.32 -12.24 -29.37
CA SER A 653 -4.18 -13.34 -28.86
C SER A 653 -4.34 -13.20 -27.36
N ILE A 654 -5.58 -13.16 -26.87
CA ILE A 654 -5.87 -13.04 -25.43
C ILE A 654 -6.68 -14.25 -24.98
N SER A 655 -6.20 -14.92 -23.92
CA SER A 655 -6.86 -16.11 -23.38
C SER A 655 -6.87 -16.09 -21.85
N ASP A 656 -7.89 -16.70 -21.28
CA ASP A 656 -7.84 -17.01 -19.85
C ASP A 656 -6.91 -18.22 -19.61
N ILE A 657 -6.28 -18.27 -18.43
CA ILE A 657 -5.40 -19.38 -18.04
C ILE A 657 -6.12 -20.72 -18.11
N ALA A 658 -7.39 -20.76 -17.69
CA ALA A 658 -8.21 -21.96 -17.80
C ALA A 658 -8.41 -22.43 -19.25
N GLU A 659 -8.56 -21.48 -20.21
CA GLU A 659 -8.69 -21.82 -21.63
C GLU A 659 -7.39 -22.43 -22.18
N ILE A 660 -6.23 -21.86 -21.82
CA ILE A 660 -4.91 -22.37 -22.25
C ILE A 660 -4.73 -23.80 -21.75
N ILE A 661 -5.02 -24.05 -20.48
CA ILE A 661 -4.86 -25.37 -19.88
C ILE A 661 -5.86 -26.36 -20.47
N ALA A 662 -7.15 -26.03 -20.50
CA ALA A 662 -8.20 -26.91 -21.00
C ALA A 662 -8.00 -27.32 -22.47
N LYS A 663 -7.49 -26.42 -23.32
CA LYS A 663 -7.18 -26.70 -24.72
C LYS A 663 -6.09 -27.78 -24.86
N ASN A 664 -5.14 -27.83 -23.95
CA ASN A 664 -3.92 -28.64 -24.02
C ASN A 664 -3.90 -29.79 -23.01
N LEU A 665 -5.05 -30.15 -22.37
CA LEU A 665 -5.18 -31.31 -21.48
C LEU A 665 -4.97 -32.59 -22.24
N LYS A 666 -4.22 -33.52 -21.62
CA LYS A 666 -3.95 -34.89 -22.08
C LYS A 666 -4.79 -35.91 -21.34
#